data_a39d2dfd3affc05e1b5e54fcc1bda8d1
#
_entry.id   a39d2dfd3affc05e1b5e54fcc1bda8d1
#
_cell.length_a   1.000
_cell.length_b   1.000
_cell.length_c   1.000
_cell.angle_alpha   90.00
_cell.angle_beta   90.00
_cell.angle_gamma   90.00
#
_symmetry.space_group_name_H-M   'P 1'
#
loop_
_entity.id
_entity.type
_entity.pdbx_description
1 polymer ?
#
loop_
_entity_poly.entity_id
_entity_poly.type
_entity_poly.pdbx_seq_one_letter_code
_entity_poly.pdbx_strand_id
1 'polypeptide(L)'
;MLRLFFFFCFFFTMLIGFSQDPEKLQIIEQRIEFIGESLEDSDIDLTTYFDDLFQFYDDPLNLNTATVEDLYRLHLLTDVQIRSILNYRKFYGDFITIYELGAIEELNIVTIEMIQPFVTVQMNQQDDFKWKNALKYGKNELLLRYQRTLETKEGYVPKSDSILDLYPNRQYLGSPDKVYMRYRNTYKDRLSYGVTAEKDAGEEFFRGTQRQGFDYYSGHVFVRDLWKINTLAIGDFQMNAGQGLTMWSGFALRKSADVMNGKRFAGGLRPYTSVNESQFLRGAGINLSSEHIDFTAFGSLKNIDANLFAGDTLSGLESAFTSFQISGNHRTPGELERKNTLQEQIIGGELAVRGDWYRVGLAAVHTKFDQPLSIDTTNYKRFKFNGDQLLTTGLNYRFYVRKLTIFGETAASDNLKFGTINGLAWHVDPRLDLLMIYRNYDKAFQSLYSTGFGESSDNTGERGFYIGAEARINKKLSVNAYYDQFQYTFYKWLTADYSQGREFFGQIDYRVSRSTSFYLRMRNKVTERNTKDDVFGIKGQVPIKKNTIRFNYDQRINSQWSFKSRFEWVNHFYGDTKSVGIMFFQDLKYRLNKIPLTIYGRYAIFDTDNNDARIYAYENDLLGVFSIPSYFYKGIRTYIMLKYDVGNLDFWLRWDIFSYANRDTISSGLEEIQGSEKTTIKLQLKWRF
;
A
#
# COMPACT_ATOMS: atom_id res chain seq x y z
N MET A 1 -31.67 -15.57 15.23
CA MET A 1 -30.21 -15.54 15.49
C MET A 1 -29.72 -16.75 16.31
N LEU A 2 -30.34 -17.15 17.41
CA LEU A 2 -29.85 -18.28 18.25
C LEU A 2 -29.88 -19.65 17.53
N ARG A 3 -30.84 -19.91 16.63
CA ARG A 3 -30.92 -21.17 15.86
C ARG A 3 -29.86 -21.29 14.75
N LEU A 4 -29.37 -20.18 14.17
CA LEU A 4 -28.25 -20.18 13.23
C LEU A 4 -26.90 -20.40 13.96
N PHE A 5 -26.79 -19.90 15.18
CA PHE A 5 -25.60 -20.10 16.01
C PHE A 5 -25.40 -21.57 16.41
N PHE A 6 -26.50 -22.27 16.74
CA PHE A 6 -26.45 -23.71 17.06
C PHE A 6 -26.19 -24.60 15.83
N PHE A 7 -26.67 -24.23 14.65
CA PHE A 7 -26.39 -24.95 13.41
C PHE A 7 -24.91 -24.82 13.01
N PHE A 8 -24.30 -23.68 13.27
CA PHE A 8 -22.86 -23.44 13.05
C PHE A 8 -21.99 -24.24 14.03
N CYS A 9 -22.41 -24.42 15.27
CA CYS A 9 -21.65 -25.20 16.27
C CYS A 9 -21.70 -26.73 16.01
N PHE A 10 -22.74 -27.25 15.38
CA PHE A 10 -22.90 -28.71 15.18
C PHE A 10 -22.14 -29.26 13.96
N PHE A 11 -21.75 -28.40 12.99
CA PHE A 11 -20.95 -28.82 11.82
C PHE A 11 -19.45 -28.91 12.12
N PHE A 12 -19.00 -28.58 13.32
CA PHE A 12 -17.58 -28.39 13.67
C PHE A 12 -16.89 -29.64 14.26
N THR A 13 -17.50 -30.82 14.27
CA THR A 13 -16.93 -31.96 15.03
C THR A 13 -16.15 -32.98 14.23
N MET A 14 -15.92 -32.82 12.93
CA MET A 14 -15.08 -33.76 12.17
C MET A 14 -14.31 -33.10 11.06
N LEU A 15 -13.08 -32.68 11.32
CA LEU A 15 -12.00 -32.65 10.30
C LEU A 15 -10.66 -32.41 10.98
N ILE A 16 -9.85 -33.44 11.10
CA ILE A 16 -8.42 -33.33 11.48
C ILE A 16 -7.70 -32.83 10.24
N GLY A 17 -7.33 -31.54 10.23
CA GLY A 17 -6.62 -30.90 9.12
C GLY A 17 -5.19 -30.52 9.49
N PHE A 18 -4.27 -30.61 8.56
CA PHE A 18 -2.88 -30.16 8.71
C PHE A 18 -2.82 -28.66 8.98
N SER A 19 -2.19 -28.28 10.08
CA SER A 19 -2.01 -26.88 10.47
C SER A 19 -0.97 -26.19 9.57
N GLN A 20 -1.28 -24.98 9.11
CA GLN A 20 -0.33 -24.08 8.43
C GLN A 20 0.90 -23.83 9.32
N ASP A 21 2.07 -23.63 8.70
CA ASP A 21 3.31 -23.30 9.39
C ASP A 21 3.21 -21.88 10.01
N PRO A 22 3.19 -21.76 11.35
CA PRO A 22 2.95 -20.48 12.01
C PRO A 22 4.11 -19.49 11.86
N GLU A 23 5.30 -19.96 11.55
CA GLU A 23 6.49 -19.12 11.43
C GLU A 23 6.44 -18.25 10.18
N LYS A 24 5.96 -18.80 9.07
CA LYS A 24 5.85 -18.09 7.80
C LYS A 24 4.85 -16.91 7.87
N LEU A 25 3.69 -17.15 8.45
CA LEU A 25 2.66 -16.10 8.57
C LEU A 25 3.13 -14.96 9.48
N GLN A 26 3.88 -15.28 10.53
CA GLN A 26 4.41 -14.27 11.43
C GLN A 26 5.41 -13.34 10.74
N ILE A 27 6.23 -13.83 9.81
CA ILE A 27 7.15 -13.00 9.04
C ILE A 27 6.36 -12.01 8.15
N ILE A 28 5.29 -12.48 7.51
CA ILE A 28 4.42 -11.60 6.70
C ILE A 28 3.77 -10.54 7.60
N GLU A 29 3.18 -10.93 8.74
CA GLU A 29 2.58 -10.00 9.71
C GLU A 29 3.58 -8.94 10.19
N GLN A 30 4.82 -9.34 10.53
CA GLN A 30 5.87 -8.41 10.93
C GLN A 30 6.28 -7.45 9.79
N ARG A 31 6.35 -7.94 8.55
CA ARG A 31 6.70 -7.10 7.41
C ARG A 31 5.58 -6.12 7.08
N ILE A 32 4.32 -6.55 7.14
CA ILE A 32 3.13 -5.70 7.01
C ILE A 32 3.16 -4.58 8.05
N GLU A 33 3.38 -4.93 9.31
CA GLU A 33 3.46 -3.96 10.40
C GLU A 33 4.58 -2.96 10.19
N PHE A 34 5.77 -3.44 9.83
CA PHE A 34 6.93 -2.60 9.60
C PHE A 34 6.71 -1.58 8.47
N ILE A 35 6.07 -1.99 7.37
CA ILE A 35 5.72 -1.11 6.25
C ILE A 35 4.53 -0.22 6.61
N GLY A 36 3.47 -0.78 7.19
CA GLY A 36 2.26 -0.08 7.55
C GLY A 36 2.51 1.07 8.52
N GLU A 37 3.43 0.89 9.46
CA GLU A 37 3.81 1.94 10.41
C GLU A 37 4.50 3.16 9.76
N SER A 38 5.01 3.01 8.55
CA SER A 38 5.61 4.12 7.80
C SER A 38 4.58 4.96 7.04
N LEU A 39 3.34 4.48 6.94
CA LEU A 39 2.26 5.05 6.15
C LEU A 39 1.31 5.92 6.95
N GLU A 40 1.80 6.53 8.04
CA GLU A 40 1.05 7.51 8.82
C GLU A 40 0.39 8.53 7.89
N ASP A 41 -0.93 8.66 7.87
CA ASP A 41 -1.73 9.61 7.09
C ASP A 41 -2.22 9.17 5.70
N SER A 42 -2.16 7.91 5.29
CA SER A 42 -2.70 7.53 3.98
C SER A 42 -3.55 6.27 4.04
N ASP A 43 -4.74 6.32 3.46
CA ASP A 43 -5.54 5.14 3.11
C ASP A 43 -4.87 4.43 1.92
N ILE A 44 -3.73 3.78 2.18
CA ILE A 44 -2.97 3.09 1.15
C ILE A 44 -3.35 1.62 1.15
N ASP A 45 -3.74 1.14 -0.02
CA ASP A 45 -3.99 -0.26 -0.25
C ASP A 45 -2.69 -1.04 -0.47
N LEU A 46 -2.34 -1.85 0.50
CA LEU A 46 -1.17 -2.73 0.48
C LEU A 46 -1.47 -4.12 -0.11
N THR A 47 -2.69 -4.41 -0.52
CA THR A 47 -3.12 -5.74 -0.95
C THR A 47 -2.23 -6.29 -2.05
N THR A 48 -2.04 -5.53 -3.13
CA THR A 48 -1.21 -5.96 -4.28
C THR A 48 0.27 -6.16 -3.89
N TYR A 49 0.79 -5.35 -2.97
CA TYR A 49 2.18 -5.46 -2.51
C TYR A 49 2.41 -6.78 -1.74
N PHE A 50 1.47 -7.18 -0.92
CA PHE A 50 1.58 -8.39 -0.11
C PHE A 50 1.05 -9.65 -0.82
N ASP A 51 0.29 -9.51 -1.89
CA ASP A 51 -0.20 -10.67 -2.66
C ASP A 51 0.97 -11.55 -3.16
N ASP A 52 2.11 -10.96 -3.55
CA ASP A 52 3.32 -11.69 -3.92
C ASP A 52 3.86 -12.53 -2.75
N LEU A 53 3.95 -11.95 -1.55
CA LEU A 53 4.41 -12.70 -0.36
C LEU A 53 3.42 -13.81 0.05
N PHE A 54 2.11 -13.56 -0.05
CA PHE A 54 1.11 -14.60 0.19
C PHE A 54 1.17 -15.70 -0.88
N GLN A 55 1.45 -15.35 -2.13
CA GLN A 55 1.65 -16.32 -3.20
C GLN A 55 2.88 -17.19 -2.92
N PHE A 56 4.03 -16.59 -2.59
CA PHE A 56 5.25 -17.33 -2.26
C PHE A 56 5.17 -18.08 -0.92
N TYR A 57 4.24 -17.72 -0.06
CA TYR A 57 3.91 -18.51 1.12
C TYR A 57 3.31 -19.86 0.74
N ASP A 58 2.36 -19.87 -0.20
CA ASP A 58 1.64 -21.06 -0.66
C ASP A 58 2.41 -21.84 -1.74
N ASP A 59 3.29 -21.16 -2.51
CA ASP A 59 4.09 -21.71 -3.62
C ASP A 59 5.49 -21.07 -3.63
N PRO A 60 6.44 -21.61 -2.82
CA PRO A 60 7.76 -20.98 -2.64
C PRO A 60 8.54 -20.84 -3.95
N LEU A 61 9.19 -19.68 -4.13
CA LEU A 61 9.99 -19.35 -5.29
C LEU A 61 11.22 -20.26 -5.41
N ASN A 62 11.38 -20.93 -6.54
CA ASN A 62 12.55 -21.78 -6.78
C ASN A 62 13.78 -20.93 -7.15
N LEU A 63 14.80 -20.93 -6.29
CA LEU A 63 16.04 -20.15 -6.49
C LEU A 63 16.80 -20.53 -7.76
N ASN A 64 16.65 -21.78 -8.27
CA ASN A 64 17.33 -22.23 -9.46
C ASN A 64 16.72 -21.70 -10.76
N THR A 65 15.45 -21.29 -10.73
CA THR A 65 14.74 -20.71 -11.88
C THR A 65 14.41 -19.24 -11.72
N ALA A 66 14.50 -18.71 -10.49
CA ALA A 66 14.14 -17.32 -10.19
C ALA A 66 14.92 -16.32 -11.03
N THR A 67 14.20 -15.34 -11.57
CA THR A 67 14.76 -14.16 -12.26
C THR A 67 15.08 -13.05 -11.28
N VAL A 68 15.71 -11.98 -11.77
CA VAL A 68 15.89 -10.74 -10.99
C VAL A 68 14.55 -10.21 -10.52
N GLU A 69 13.57 -10.19 -11.40
CA GLU A 69 12.21 -9.70 -11.17
C GLU A 69 11.49 -10.52 -10.08
N ASP A 70 11.63 -11.84 -10.10
CA ASP A 70 10.99 -12.72 -9.11
C ASP A 70 11.59 -12.52 -7.71
N LEU A 71 12.90 -12.39 -7.61
CA LEU A 71 13.57 -12.10 -6.33
C LEU A 71 13.21 -10.73 -5.76
N TYR A 72 12.99 -9.73 -6.62
CA TYR A 72 12.46 -8.44 -6.17
C TYR A 72 11.04 -8.50 -5.63
N ARG A 73 10.19 -9.39 -6.16
CA ARG A 73 8.81 -9.58 -5.65
C ARG A 73 8.74 -10.10 -4.23
N LEU A 74 9.83 -10.68 -3.71
CA LEU A 74 9.92 -11.01 -2.28
C LEU A 74 9.91 -9.76 -1.39
N HIS A 75 10.36 -8.60 -1.92
CA HIS A 75 10.49 -7.36 -1.15
C HIS A 75 11.32 -7.47 0.16
N LEU A 76 12.17 -8.48 0.25
CA LEU A 76 12.98 -8.84 1.41
C LEU A 76 14.49 -8.75 1.13
N LEU A 77 14.88 -8.52 -0.13
CA LEU A 77 16.26 -8.53 -0.59
C LEU A 77 16.66 -7.18 -1.19
N THR A 78 17.89 -6.76 -0.93
CA THR A 78 18.50 -5.61 -1.62
C THR A 78 19.02 -6.00 -3.01
N ASP A 79 19.27 -5.02 -3.88
CA ASP A 79 19.84 -5.24 -5.22
C ASP A 79 21.12 -6.07 -5.20
N VAL A 80 22.01 -5.77 -4.25
CA VAL A 80 23.28 -6.45 -4.11
C VAL A 80 23.07 -7.91 -3.73
N GLN A 81 22.17 -8.18 -2.79
CA GLN A 81 21.83 -9.54 -2.37
C GLN A 81 21.22 -10.35 -3.49
N ILE A 82 20.28 -9.77 -4.26
CA ILE A 82 19.69 -10.42 -5.43
C ILE A 82 20.76 -10.79 -6.45
N ARG A 83 21.64 -9.85 -6.76
CA ARG A 83 22.74 -10.13 -7.70
C ARG A 83 23.73 -11.18 -7.19
N SER A 84 24.01 -11.17 -5.90
CA SER A 84 24.90 -12.17 -5.30
C SER A 84 24.30 -13.58 -5.36
N ILE A 85 23.00 -13.72 -5.17
CA ILE A 85 22.27 -15.00 -5.38
C ILE A 85 22.40 -15.46 -6.84
N LEU A 86 22.15 -14.56 -7.80
CA LEU A 86 22.19 -14.90 -9.23
C LEU A 86 23.62 -15.15 -9.72
N ASN A 87 24.61 -14.40 -9.21
CA ASN A 87 26.02 -14.64 -9.51
C ASN A 87 26.52 -15.96 -8.93
N TYR A 88 26.13 -16.31 -7.71
CA TYR A 88 26.45 -17.60 -7.12
C TYR A 88 25.98 -18.73 -8.03
N ARG A 89 24.71 -18.69 -8.47
CA ARG A 89 24.15 -19.65 -9.43
C ARG A 89 24.92 -19.65 -10.77
N LYS A 90 25.31 -18.50 -11.29
CA LYS A 90 26.07 -18.38 -12.55
C LYS A 90 27.46 -18.99 -12.46
N PHE A 91 28.16 -18.87 -11.32
CA PHE A 91 29.55 -19.30 -11.15
C PHE A 91 29.67 -20.73 -10.60
N TYR A 92 28.78 -21.14 -9.70
CA TYR A 92 28.86 -22.43 -9.00
C TYR A 92 27.82 -23.46 -9.49
N GLY A 93 26.86 -23.04 -10.34
CA GLY A 93 25.78 -23.87 -10.80
C GLY A 93 24.52 -23.76 -9.93
N ASP A 94 23.54 -24.63 -10.19
CA ASP A 94 22.28 -24.66 -9.45
C ASP A 94 22.51 -25.00 -7.98
N PHE A 95 21.73 -24.34 -7.09
CA PHE A 95 21.72 -24.67 -5.68
C PHE A 95 21.26 -26.13 -5.47
N ILE A 96 21.98 -26.86 -4.64
CA ILE A 96 21.63 -28.23 -4.22
C ILE A 96 20.79 -28.16 -2.96
N THR A 97 21.12 -27.23 -2.05
CA THR A 97 20.42 -27.02 -0.78
C THR A 97 20.22 -25.55 -0.47
N ILE A 98 19.17 -25.23 0.30
CA ILE A 98 18.90 -23.86 0.75
C ILE A 98 20.00 -23.32 1.69
N TYR A 99 20.77 -24.20 2.33
CA TYR A 99 21.84 -23.81 3.24
C TYR A 99 23.04 -23.17 2.53
N GLU A 100 23.17 -23.35 1.21
CA GLU A 100 24.21 -22.70 0.40
C GLU A 100 24.05 -21.17 0.34
N LEU A 101 22.85 -20.63 0.65
CA LEU A 101 22.68 -19.21 0.85
C LEU A 101 23.64 -18.64 1.92
N GLY A 102 24.03 -19.46 2.90
CA GLY A 102 25.02 -19.08 3.91
C GLY A 102 26.46 -18.91 3.40
N ALA A 103 26.76 -19.38 2.17
CA ALA A 103 28.06 -19.18 1.52
C ALA A 103 28.15 -17.85 0.74
N ILE A 104 27.03 -17.14 0.58
CA ILE A 104 26.97 -15.84 -0.11
C ILE A 104 27.32 -14.74 0.88
N GLU A 105 28.45 -14.04 0.69
CA GLU A 105 28.98 -13.06 1.63
C GLU A 105 28.00 -11.92 1.97
N GLU A 106 27.21 -11.47 0.99
CA GLU A 106 26.25 -10.37 1.14
C GLU A 106 24.96 -10.77 1.86
N LEU A 107 24.70 -12.08 2.06
CA LEU A 107 23.56 -12.58 2.79
C LEU A 107 23.93 -12.85 4.25
N ASN A 108 23.35 -12.08 5.16
CA ASN A 108 23.47 -12.36 6.58
C ASN A 108 22.41 -13.38 7.04
N ILE A 109 22.62 -13.98 8.21
CA ILE A 109 21.73 -15.01 8.76
C ILE A 109 20.29 -14.52 8.94
N VAL A 110 20.09 -13.23 9.26
CA VAL A 110 18.75 -12.63 9.46
C VAL A 110 18.00 -12.56 8.13
N THR A 111 18.68 -12.11 7.07
CA THR A 111 18.10 -12.07 5.71
C THR A 111 17.74 -13.50 5.25
N ILE A 112 18.63 -14.48 5.50
CA ILE A 112 18.36 -15.88 5.13
C ILE A 112 17.14 -16.41 5.91
N GLU A 113 17.07 -16.20 7.22
CA GLU A 113 15.91 -16.59 8.05
C GLU A 113 14.61 -15.93 7.55
N MET A 114 14.67 -14.67 7.06
CA MET A 114 13.49 -13.98 6.52
C MET A 114 13.02 -14.54 5.18
N ILE A 115 13.93 -14.87 4.26
CA ILE A 115 13.55 -15.36 2.91
C ILE A 115 13.27 -16.85 2.88
N GLN A 116 13.89 -17.62 3.75
CA GLN A 116 13.81 -19.10 3.77
C GLN A 116 12.38 -19.65 3.65
N PRO A 117 11.36 -19.09 4.31
CA PRO A 117 9.99 -19.60 4.19
C PRO A 117 9.34 -19.41 2.81
N PHE A 118 9.87 -18.49 2.00
CA PHE A 118 9.29 -18.08 0.71
C PHE A 118 10.07 -18.60 -0.49
N VAL A 119 11.18 -19.30 -0.26
CA VAL A 119 12.04 -19.83 -1.32
C VAL A 119 12.25 -21.33 -1.16
N THR A 120 12.53 -21.98 -2.28
CA THR A 120 12.83 -23.41 -2.34
C THR A 120 13.99 -23.66 -3.29
N VAL A 121 14.59 -24.84 -3.18
CA VAL A 121 15.61 -25.34 -4.08
C VAL A 121 15.10 -26.65 -4.69
N GLN A 122 14.76 -26.61 -5.95
CA GLN A 122 14.34 -27.81 -6.71
C GLN A 122 15.20 -27.89 -7.96
N MET A 123 15.57 -29.11 -8.34
CA MET A 123 16.24 -29.33 -9.62
C MET A 123 15.36 -28.84 -10.77
N ASN A 124 15.99 -28.18 -11.74
CA ASN A 124 15.31 -27.58 -12.88
C ASN A 124 14.65 -28.66 -13.74
N GLN A 125 13.40 -28.99 -13.46
CA GLN A 125 12.58 -29.77 -14.39
C GLN A 125 11.99 -28.76 -15.38
N GLN A 126 12.38 -28.85 -16.66
CA GLN A 126 11.72 -28.10 -17.73
C GLN A 126 10.24 -28.48 -17.75
N ASP A 127 9.43 -27.65 -17.17
CA ASP A 127 8.00 -27.85 -17.05
C ASP A 127 7.32 -27.11 -18.19
N ASP A 128 7.03 -27.81 -19.26
CA ASP A 128 6.29 -27.28 -20.39
C ASP A 128 4.92 -26.80 -19.94
N PHE A 129 4.68 -25.49 -20.08
CA PHE A 129 3.38 -24.91 -19.79
C PHE A 129 2.31 -25.50 -20.71
N LYS A 130 1.33 -26.18 -20.11
CA LYS A 130 0.17 -26.72 -20.83
C LYS A 130 -1.11 -26.15 -20.27
N TRP A 131 -1.88 -25.44 -21.07
CA TRP A 131 -3.16 -24.86 -20.71
C TRP A 131 -4.10 -25.85 -20.00
N LYS A 132 -4.15 -27.09 -20.47
CA LYS A 132 -4.94 -28.17 -19.85
C LYS A 132 -4.52 -28.44 -18.40
N ASN A 133 -3.22 -28.39 -18.12
CA ASN A 133 -2.70 -28.58 -16.77
C ASN A 133 -2.98 -27.36 -15.90
N ALA A 134 -2.83 -26.15 -16.45
CA ALA A 134 -3.11 -24.92 -15.74
C ALA A 134 -4.58 -24.83 -15.29
N LEU A 135 -5.51 -25.19 -16.14
CA LEU A 135 -6.94 -25.21 -15.80
C LEU A 135 -7.33 -26.36 -14.86
N LYS A 136 -6.63 -27.53 -14.96
CA LYS A 136 -6.96 -28.71 -14.16
C LYS A 136 -6.33 -28.69 -12.76
N TYR A 137 -5.11 -28.17 -12.64
CA TYR A 137 -4.30 -28.21 -11.42
C TYR A 137 -4.05 -26.83 -10.82
N GLY A 138 -4.71 -25.80 -11.35
CA GLY A 138 -4.67 -24.47 -10.77
C GLY A 138 -5.29 -24.46 -9.37
N LYS A 139 -4.68 -23.69 -8.47
CA LYS A 139 -5.16 -23.50 -7.10
C LYS A 139 -6.27 -22.46 -7.12
N ASN A 140 -7.47 -22.83 -6.71
CA ASN A 140 -8.62 -21.94 -6.62
C ASN A 140 -8.72 -21.38 -5.20
N GLU A 141 -8.98 -20.09 -5.07
CA GLU A 141 -9.21 -19.40 -3.82
C GLU A 141 -10.47 -18.53 -3.92
N LEU A 142 -11.42 -18.74 -3.02
CA LEU A 142 -12.56 -17.86 -2.82
C LEU A 142 -12.43 -17.21 -1.45
N LEU A 143 -12.47 -15.89 -1.40
CA LEU A 143 -12.45 -15.08 -0.19
C LEU A 143 -13.72 -14.25 -0.11
N LEU A 144 -14.47 -14.40 0.98
CA LEU A 144 -15.67 -13.65 1.29
C LEU A 144 -15.43 -12.88 2.59
N ARG A 145 -15.79 -11.61 2.62
CA ARG A 145 -15.68 -10.75 3.82
C ARG A 145 -16.93 -9.94 4.03
N TYR A 146 -17.31 -9.83 5.29
CA TYR A 146 -18.39 -8.98 5.76
C TYR A 146 -17.89 -8.09 6.88
N GLN A 147 -18.32 -6.82 6.88
CA GLN A 147 -18.02 -5.87 7.94
C GLN A 147 -19.22 -4.99 8.23
N ARG A 148 -19.42 -4.65 9.52
CA ARG A 148 -20.46 -3.72 9.96
C ARG A 148 -20.04 -2.97 11.21
N THR A 149 -20.30 -1.65 11.22
CA THR A 149 -20.32 -0.83 12.45
C THR A 149 -21.70 -1.00 13.10
N LEU A 150 -21.72 -1.26 14.41
CA LEU A 150 -22.97 -1.59 15.12
C LEU A 150 -23.77 -0.36 15.47
N GLU A 151 -23.12 0.73 15.81
CA GLU A 151 -23.78 2.00 16.12
C GLU A 151 -24.36 2.61 14.84
N THR A 152 -25.53 3.23 14.99
CA THR A 152 -26.20 3.89 13.88
C THR A 152 -25.51 5.22 13.59
N LYS A 153 -24.94 5.35 12.38
CA LYS A 153 -24.43 6.63 11.88
C LYS A 153 -25.58 7.52 11.41
N GLU A 154 -25.39 8.85 11.46
CA GLU A 154 -26.39 9.84 11.05
C GLU A 154 -26.95 9.60 9.65
N GLY A 155 -26.11 9.14 8.70
CA GLY A 155 -26.52 8.83 7.33
C GLY A 155 -27.51 7.67 7.20
N TYR A 156 -27.70 6.84 8.24
CA TYR A 156 -28.70 5.75 8.27
C TYR A 156 -29.97 6.11 9.04
N VAL A 157 -30.01 7.30 9.66
CA VAL A 157 -31.21 7.78 10.33
C VAL A 157 -32.22 8.23 9.28
N PRO A 158 -33.43 7.64 9.23
CA PRO A 158 -34.43 8.02 8.24
C PRO A 158 -34.78 9.50 8.31
N LYS A 159 -34.80 10.16 7.16
CA LYS A 159 -35.23 11.57 7.03
C LYS A 159 -36.60 11.60 6.35
N SER A 160 -37.38 12.66 6.63
CA SER A 160 -38.66 12.88 5.94
C SER A 160 -38.44 13.22 4.46
N ASP A 161 -39.37 12.90 3.60
CA ASP A 161 -39.32 13.20 2.17
C ASP A 161 -39.08 14.67 1.91
N SER A 162 -39.75 15.55 2.68
CA SER A 162 -39.59 17.02 2.57
C SER A 162 -38.12 17.48 2.85
N ILE A 163 -37.40 16.75 3.70
CA ILE A 163 -35.94 17.05 3.94
C ILE A 163 -35.13 16.50 2.79
N LEU A 164 -35.42 15.34 2.27
CA LEU A 164 -34.69 14.73 1.16
C LEU A 164 -34.92 15.46 -0.15
N ASP A 165 -36.12 16.03 -0.38
CA ASP A 165 -36.36 16.88 -1.54
C ASP A 165 -35.52 18.16 -1.55
N LEU A 166 -35.25 18.75 -0.38
CA LEU A 166 -34.40 19.92 -0.23
C LEU A 166 -32.89 19.58 -0.15
N TYR A 167 -32.57 18.46 0.45
CA TYR A 167 -31.20 18.03 0.74
C TYR A 167 -31.00 16.52 0.46
N PRO A 168 -30.96 16.10 -0.81
CA PRO A 168 -30.98 14.69 -1.19
C PRO A 168 -29.77 13.88 -0.66
N ASN A 169 -28.68 14.57 -0.34
CA ASN A 169 -27.45 13.93 0.14
C ASN A 169 -27.39 13.75 1.68
N ARG A 170 -28.52 13.90 2.39
CA ARG A 170 -28.55 13.77 3.86
C ARG A 170 -28.86 12.36 4.37
N GLN A 171 -28.99 11.39 3.48
CA GLN A 171 -29.23 9.99 3.83
C GLN A 171 -28.49 9.06 2.87
N TYR A 172 -28.01 7.92 3.40
CA TYR A 172 -27.45 6.86 2.56
C TYR A 172 -28.54 6.05 1.90
N LEU A 173 -28.30 5.65 0.64
CA LEU A 173 -29.23 4.86 -0.17
C LEU A 173 -29.24 3.38 0.22
N GLY A 174 -28.10 2.88 0.70
CA GLY A 174 -27.90 1.48 1.00
C GLY A 174 -27.79 1.13 2.48
N SER A 175 -27.46 -0.12 2.76
CA SER A 175 -27.30 -0.67 4.10
C SER A 175 -25.94 -0.37 4.72
N PRO A 176 -25.78 -0.41 6.07
CA PRO A 176 -24.50 -0.20 6.74
C PRO A 176 -23.52 -1.37 6.58
N ASP A 177 -23.88 -2.39 5.80
CA ASP A 177 -23.07 -3.58 5.59
C ASP A 177 -22.05 -3.33 4.50
N LYS A 178 -20.78 -3.68 4.75
CA LYS A 178 -19.72 -3.76 3.73
C LYS A 178 -19.49 -5.21 3.38
N VAL A 179 -19.49 -5.54 2.08
CA VAL A 179 -19.34 -6.91 1.58
C VAL A 179 -18.25 -6.92 0.51
N TYR A 180 -17.35 -7.89 0.61
CA TYR A 180 -16.25 -8.10 -0.31
C TYR A 180 -16.20 -9.55 -0.75
N MET A 181 -15.94 -9.78 -2.03
CA MET A 181 -15.72 -11.09 -2.62
C MET A 181 -14.52 -11.06 -3.55
N ARG A 182 -13.63 -12.07 -3.43
CA ARG A 182 -12.56 -12.30 -4.40
C ARG A 182 -12.49 -13.78 -4.76
N TYR A 183 -12.56 -14.07 -6.03
CA TYR A 183 -12.18 -15.36 -6.58
C TYR A 183 -10.87 -15.21 -7.35
N ARG A 184 -9.92 -16.11 -7.12
CA ARG A 184 -8.65 -16.16 -7.83
C ARG A 184 -8.25 -17.61 -8.11
N ASN A 185 -7.80 -17.85 -9.33
CA ASN A 185 -7.10 -19.07 -9.69
C ASN A 185 -5.65 -18.73 -9.98
N THR A 186 -4.73 -19.56 -9.48
CA THR A 186 -3.30 -19.43 -9.76
C THR A 186 -2.71 -20.78 -10.12
N TYR A 187 -1.89 -20.83 -11.17
CA TYR A 187 -1.15 -22.02 -11.55
C TYR A 187 0.34 -21.68 -11.64
N LYS A 188 1.09 -22.16 -10.63
CA LYS A 188 2.50 -21.80 -10.46
C LYS A 188 2.62 -20.28 -10.52
N ASP A 189 3.74 -19.72 -10.94
CA ASP A 189 3.87 -18.29 -11.20
C ASP A 189 3.53 -17.90 -12.66
N ARG A 190 2.84 -18.78 -13.42
CA ARG A 190 2.64 -18.62 -14.87
C ARG A 190 1.25 -18.15 -15.29
N LEU A 191 0.22 -18.48 -14.52
CA LEU A 191 -1.15 -18.07 -14.81
C LEU A 191 -1.83 -17.60 -13.55
N SER A 192 -2.46 -16.43 -13.62
CA SER A 192 -3.40 -15.94 -12.61
C SER A 192 -4.62 -15.37 -13.31
N TYR A 193 -5.82 -15.74 -12.88
CA TYR A 193 -7.04 -15.03 -13.26
C TYR A 193 -7.99 -14.95 -12.08
N GLY A 194 -8.80 -13.92 -12.06
CA GLY A 194 -9.70 -13.70 -10.95
C GLY A 194 -10.66 -12.56 -11.13
N VAL A 195 -11.61 -12.49 -10.21
CA VAL A 195 -12.61 -11.43 -10.09
C VAL A 195 -12.67 -10.97 -8.65
N THR A 196 -12.69 -9.67 -8.46
CA THR A 196 -12.89 -9.01 -7.16
C THR A 196 -14.14 -8.15 -7.24
N ALA A 197 -14.97 -8.16 -6.20
CA ALA A 197 -16.16 -7.34 -6.11
C ALA A 197 -16.30 -6.76 -4.70
N GLU A 198 -16.72 -5.51 -4.59
CA GLU A 198 -16.95 -4.83 -3.32
C GLU A 198 -18.23 -4.00 -3.35
N LYS A 199 -18.88 -3.95 -2.20
CA LYS A 199 -19.96 -3.06 -1.86
C LYS A 199 -19.60 -2.35 -0.56
N ASP A 200 -19.47 -1.03 -0.60
CA ASP A 200 -19.20 -0.24 0.58
C ASP A 200 -20.42 -0.02 1.47
N ALA A 201 -20.16 0.30 2.75
CA ALA A 201 -21.23 0.64 3.68
C ALA A 201 -21.95 1.91 3.24
N GLY A 202 -23.27 1.85 3.06
CA GLY A 202 -24.10 2.95 2.56
C GLY A 202 -24.52 2.82 1.10
N GLU A 203 -23.93 1.91 0.35
CA GLU A 203 -24.29 1.62 -1.04
C GLU A 203 -25.44 0.62 -1.14
N GLU A 204 -26.14 0.67 -2.25
CA GLU A 204 -27.19 -0.30 -2.56
C GLU A 204 -26.60 -1.64 -2.96
N PHE A 205 -27.38 -2.72 -2.77
CA PHE A 205 -26.95 -4.09 -3.08
C PHE A 205 -28.17 -4.91 -3.57
N PHE A 206 -28.11 -5.39 -4.81
CA PHE A 206 -29.18 -6.07 -5.53
C PHE A 206 -30.50 -5.27 -5.57
N ARG A 207 -30.45 -3.97 -5.48
CA ARG A 207 -31.61 -3.08 -5.53
C ARG A 207 -31.24 -1.70 -6.08
N GLY A 208 -32.25 -0.88 -6.38
CA GLY A 208 -32.11 0.50 -6.79
C GLY A 208 -31.20 0.67 -8.00
N THR A 209 -30.10 1.39 -7.83
CA THR A 209 -29.09 1.64 -8.84
C THR A 209 -28.14 0.47 -9.06
N GLN A 210 -28.03 -0.46 -8.08
CA GLN A 210 -27.09 -1.59 -8.10
C GLN A 210 -27.81 -2.94 -8.24
N ARG A 211 -28.66 -3.08 -9.27
CA ARG A 211 -29.44 -4.31 -9.52
C ARG A 211 -28.57 -5.53 -9.79
N GLN A 212 -27.32 -5.33 -10.25
CA GLN A 212 -26.34 -6.39 -10.55
C GLN A 212 -25.56 -6.87 -9.30
N GLY A 213 -25.80 -6.28 -8.13
CA GLY A 213 -25.18 -6.65 -6.87
C GLY A 213 -24.18 -5.64 -6.35
N PHE A 214 -22.90 -5.85 -6.59
CA PHE A 214 -21.83 -5.00 -6.06
C PHE A 214 -21.73 -3.68 -6.82
N ASP A 215 -21.21 -2.67 -6.16
CA ASP A 215 -20.94 -1.37 -6.75
C ASP A 215 -19.67 -1.39 -7.62
N TYR A 216 -18.66 -2.08 -7.15
CA TYR A 216 -17.38 -2.22 -7.82
C TYR A 216 -17.09 -3.65 -8.26
N TYR A 217 -16.54 -3.79 -9.48
CA TYR A 217 -16.04 -5.06 -10.03
C TYR A 217 -14.69 -4.84 -10.70
N SER A 218 -13.76 -5.75 -10.41
CA SER A 218 -12.45 -5.84 -11.06
C SER A 218 -12.20 -7.27 -11.54
N GLY A 219 -11.53 -7.44 -12.67
CA GLY A 219 -11.18 -8.76 -13.19
C GLY A 219 -9.89 -8.73 -13.98
N HIS A 220 -9.08 -9.78 -13.83
CA HIS A 220 -7.82 -9.91 -14.54
C HIS A 220 -7.58 -11.31 -15.09
N VAL A 221 -6.84 -11.37 -16.18
CA VAL A 221 -6.15 -12.55 -16.68
C VAL A 221 -4.69 -12.16 -16.89
N PHE A 222 -3.78 -12.91 -16.28
CA PHE A 222 -2.36 -12.61 -16.27
C PHE A 222 -1.56 -13.89 -16.57
N VAL A 223 -0.71 -13.82 -17.60
CA VAL A 223 0.08 -14.97 -18.08
C VAL A 223 1.54 -14.58 -18.15
N ARG A 224 2.43 -15.45 -17.70
CA ARG A 224 3.88 -15.29 -17.79
C ARG A 224 4.53 -16.39 -18.61
N ASP A 225 5.65 -16.06 -19.23
CA ASP A 225 6.52 -16.98 -19.99
C ASP A 225 5.74 -17.82 -21.01
N LEU A 226 4.87 -17.15 -21.78
CA LEU A 226 4.15 -17.77 -22.86
C LEU A 226 4.91 -17.58 -24.17
N TRP A 227 5.74 -18.55 -24.53
CA TRP A 227 6.57 -18.55 -25.73
C TRP A 227 7.55 -17.36 -25.77
N LYS A 228 7.33 -16.32 -26.60
CA LYS A 228 8.14 -15.09 -26.67
C LYS A 228 7.57 -13.96 -25.83
N ILE A 229 6.41 -14.15 -25.24
CA ILE A 229 5.74 -13.18 -24.39
C ILE A 229 6.16 -13.44 -22.95
N ASN A 230 6.93 -12.55 -22.37
CA ASN A 230 7.30 -12.64 -20.96
C ASN A 230 6.07 -12.41 -20.08
N THR A 231 5.25 -11.40 -20.40
CA THR A 231 4.05 -11.08 -19.61
C THR A 231 2.92 -10.62 -20.52
N LEU A 232 1.72 -11.16 -20.28
CA LEU A 232 0.47 -10.71 -20.88
C LEU A 232 -0.52 -10.40 -19.76
N ALA A 233 -1.05 -9.19 -19.72
CA ALA A 233 -2.10 -8.75 -18.81
C ALA A 233 -3.35 -8.36 -19.61
N ILE A 234 -4.53 -8.85 -19.20
CA ILE A 234 -5.83 -8.52 -19.79
C ILE A 234 -6.81 -8.23 -18.66
N GLY A 235 -7.64 -7.21 -18.80
CA GLY A 235 -8.57 -6.72 -17.77
C GLY A 235 -7.91 -5.66 -16.90
N ASP A 236 -7.96 -5.82 -15.59
CA ASP A 236 -7.42 -4.84 -14.66
C ASP A 236 -5.99 -5.19 -14.27
N PHE A 237 -5.07 -4.25 -14.46
CA PHE A 237 -3.65 -4.43 -14.23
C PHE A 237 -2.98 -3.16 -13.74
N GLN A 238 -1.74 -3.28 -13.29
CA GLN A 238 -0.85 -2.17 -12.93
C GLN A 238 0.37 -2.16 -13.83
N MET A 239 0.92 -0.97 -14.06
CA MET A 239 2.19 -0.75 -14.76
C MET A 239 3.07 0.18 -13.95
N ASN A 240 4.32 -0.24 -13.77
CA ASN A 240 5.33 0.52 -13.02
C ASN A 240 6.62 0.61 -13.86
N ALA A 241 7.13 1.83 -14.07
CA ALA A 241 8.35 2.10 -14.82
C ALA A 241 9.31 3.00 -14.03
N GLY A 242 10.60 2.80 -14.22
CA GLY A 242 11.67 3.65 -13.69
C GLY A 242 11.66 3.81 -12.16
N GLN A 243 11.71 5.04 -11.70
CA GLN A 243 11.60 5.45 -10.28
C GLN A 243 10.23 6.08 -9.98
N GLY A 244 9.26 5.94 -10.90
CA GLY A 244 7.89 6.37 -10.74
C GLY A 244 7.63 7.82 -11.07
N LEU A 245 8.40 8.46 -11.92
CA LEU A 245 8.10 9.82 -12.42
C LEU A 245 7.22 9.78 -13.67
N THR A 246 7.47 8.84 -14.57
CA THR A 246 6.71 8.70 -15.82
C THR A 246 5.43 7.91 -15.61
N MET A 247 5.53 6.73 -14.99
CA MET A 247 4.41 5.82 -14.79
C MET A 247 4.57 4.96 -13.56
N TRP A 248 3.58 5.05 -12.66
CA TRP A 248 3.47 4.17 -11.50
C TRP A 248 2.02 4.09 -11.04
N SER A 249 1.31 3.04 -11.38
CA SER A 249 -0.10 2.84 -11.00
C SER A 249 -0.29 2.01 -9.73
N GLY A 250 0.79 1.45 -9.19
CA GLY A 250 0.76 0.63 -7.98
C GLY A 250 1.12 1.39 -6.71
N PHE A 251 1.07 0.68 -5.60
CA PHE A 251 1.56 1.17 -4.32
C PHE A 251 3.06 1.52 -4.40
N ALA A 252 3.45 2.58 -3.74
CA ALA A 252 4.82 3.05 -3.68
C ALA A 252 5.20 3.45 -2.26
N LEU A 253 6.19 2.76 -1.71
CA LEU A 253 6.77 3.09 -0.41
C LEU A 253 7.39 4.49 -0.44
N ARG A 254 7.15 5.24 0.62
CA ARG A 254 7.81 6.52 0.89
C ARG A 254 8.90 6.33 1.94
N LYS A 255 9.29 7.41 2.61
CA LYS A 255 10.23 7.35 3.74
C LYS A 255 9.70 6.41 4.83
N SER A 256 10.51 5.45 5.23
CA SER A 256 10.13 4.41 6.19
C SER A 256 11.30 4.01 7.08
N ALA A 257 11.04 3.14 8.06
CA ALA A 257 12.09 2.51 8.87
C ALA A 257 13.02 1.60 8.04
N ASP A 258 12.55 1.12 6.86
CA ASP A 258 13.38 0.50 5.85
C ASP A 258 14.03 1.59 5.00
N VAL A 259 15.15 2.09 5.49
CA VAL A 259 15.82 3.26 4.93
C VAL A 259 16.35 3.03 3.50
N MET A 260 16.52 1.77 3.10
CA MET A 260 16.98 1.38 1.76
C MET A 260 15.85 1.36 0.72
N ASN A 261 14.58 1.35 1.13
CA ASN A 261 13.41 1.33 0.23
C ASN A 261 13.11 2.67 -0.47
N GLY A 262 13.93 3.69 -0.29
CA GLY A 262 13.84 4.92 -1.08
C GLY A 262 14.07 4.70 -2.57
N LYS A 263 14.87 3.68 -2.94
CA LYS A 263 15.02 3.21 -4.32
C LYS A 263 13.83 2.33 -4.69
N ARG A 264 13.19 2.63 -5.83
CA ARG A 264 12.09 1.83 -6.35
C ARG A 264 12.56 0.76 -7.32
N PHE A 265 11.80 -0.31 -7.34
CA PHE A 265 11.92 -1.34 -8.35
C PHE A 265 10.64 -1.40 -9.19
N ALA A 266 10.78 -1.01 -10.46
CA ALA A 266 9.68 -1.09 -11.42
C ALA A 266 9.45 -2.56 -11.80
N GLY A 267 8.36 -3.13 -11.32
CA GLY A 267 7.97 -4.52 -11.61
C GLY A 267 7.27 -4.71 -12.96
N GLY A 268 7.20 -3.66 -13.81
CA GLY A 268 6.50 -3.72 -15.09
C GLY A 268 5.00 -3.95 -14.92
N LEU A 269 4.44 -4.84 -15.76
CA LEU A 269 3.03 -5.24 -15.69
C LEU A 269 2.77 -6.20 -14.53
N ARG A 270 1.69 -5.95 -13.77
CA ARG A 270 1.22 -6.78 -12.66
C ARG A 270 -0.30 -6.92 -12.69
N PRO A 271 -0.87 -8.05 -12.23
CA PRO A 271 -2.31 -8.18 -12.09
C PRO A 271 -2.81 -7.22 -11.01
N TYR A 272 -4.01 -6.68 -11.20
CA TYR A 272 -4.68 -5.90 -10.18
C TYR A 272 -5.68 -6.78 -9.41
N THR A 273 -5.57 -6.81 -8.10
CA THR A 273 -6.34 -7.69 -7.20
C THR A 273 -7.01 -6.95 -6.05
N SER A 274 -6.87 -5.62 -6.03
CA SER A 274 -7.36 -4.73 -5.01
C SER A 274 -8.76 -4.18 -5.32
N VAL A 275 -9.31 -3.40 -4.40
CA VAL A 275 -10.60 -2.70 -4.51
C VAL A 275 -10.44 -1.18 -4.59
N ASN A 276 -9.24 -0.65 -4.69
CA ASN A 276 -9.05 0.78 -4.92
C ASN A 276 -9.46 1.15 -6.35
N GLU A 277 -10.49 1.94 -6.51
CA GLU A 277 -11.13 2.22 -7.81
C GLU A 277 -10.34 3.19 -8.70
N SER A 278 -9.29 3.81 -8.18
CA SER A 278 -8.53 4.82 -8.90
C SER A 278 -7.16 4.33 -9.42
N GLN A 279 -6.48 3.42 -8.71
CA GLN A 279 -5.07 3.10 -8.93
C GLN A 279 -4.83 1.86 -9.80
N PHE A 280 -5.55 1.71 -10.89
CA PHE A 280 -5.36 0.61 -11.83
C PHE A 280 -5.60 1.04 -13.27
N LEU A 281 -5.17 0.21 -14.21
CA LEU A 281 -5.41 0.31 -15.64
C LEU A 281 -6.40 -0.78 -16.06
N ARG A 282 -7.31 -0.51 -16.98
CA ARG A 282 -8.29 -1.47 -17.51
C ARG A 282 -8.13 -1.60 -19.00
N GLY A 283 -7.72 -2.77 -19.48
CA GLY A 283 -7.46 -3.00 -20.90
C GLY A 283 -6.51 -4.15 -21.14
N ALA A 284 -5.39 -3.91 -21.83
CA ALA A 284 -4.39 -4.93 -22.08
C ALA A 284 -2.96 -4.38 -22.03
N GLY A 285 -2.02 -5.24 -21.63
CA GLY A 285 -0.60 -4.94 -21.65
C GLY A 285 0.22 -6.18 -21.99
N ILE A 286 1.32 -5.97 -22.71
CA ILE A 286 2.25 -7.02 -23.13
C ILE A 286 3.69 -6.61 -22.81
N ASN A 287 4.47 -7.55 -22.32
CA ASN A 287 5.92 -7.42 -22.22
C ASN A 287 6.59 -8.52 -23.07
N LEU A 288 7.49 -8.09 -23.94
CA LEU A 288 8.35 -8.94 -24.75
C LEU A 288 9.78 -8.73 -24.25
N SER A 289 10.41 -9.80 -23.82
CA SER A 289 11.76 -9.75 -23.25
C SER A 289 12.69 -10.67 -24.00
N SER A 290 13.88 -10.18 -24.29
CA SER A 290 15.01 -10.94 -24.79
C SER A 290 16.17 -10.83 -23.81
N GLU A 291 17.33 -11.40 -24.13
CA GLU A 291 18.53 -11.32 -23.30
C GLU A 291 18.94 -9.86 -22.99
N HIS A 292 18.82 -8.97 -24.00
CA HIS A 292 19.31 -7.59 -23.90
C HIS A 292 18.23 -6.51 -24.02
N ILE A 293 17.03 -6.85 -24.45
CA ILE A 293 15.97 -5.88 -24.74
C ILE A 293 14.68 -6.29 -24.05
N ASP A 294 14.08 -5.35 -23.35
CA ASP A 294 12.73 -5.44 -22.80
C ASP A 294 11.84 -4.40 -23.47
N PHE A 295 10.72 -4.84 -24.03
CA PHE A 295 9.71 -3.98 -24.61
C PHE A 295 8.37 -4.23 -23.92
N THR A 296 7.80 -3.19 -23.33
CA THR A 296 6.47 -3.20 -22.72
C THR A 296 5.57 -2.23 -23.46
N ALA A 297 4.36 -2.66 -23.80
CA ALA A 297 3.32 -1.79 -24.33
C ALA A 297 2.00 -2.07 -23.62
N PHE A 298 1.19 -1.04 -23.39
CA PHE A 298 -0.12 -1.19 -22.76
C PHE A 298 -1.11 -0.13 -23.25
N GLY A 299 -2.39 -0.48 -23.14
CA GLY A 299 -3.52 0.42 -23.38
C GLY A 299 -4.58 0.21 -22.30
N SER A 300 -5.19 1.30 -21.87
CA SER A 300 -6.27 1.34 -20.90
C SER A 300 -7.39 2.24 -21.35
N LEU A 301 -8.62 1.77 -21.17
CA LEU A 301 -9.84 2.53 -21.37
C LEU A 301 -10.76 2.26 -20.20
N LYS A 302 -11.03 3.27 -19.38
CA LYS A 302 -11.93 3.14 -18.23
C LYS A 302 -12.72 4.42 -18.00
N ASN A 303 -13.89 4.28 -17.38
CA ASN A 303 -14.61 5.41 -16.83
C ASN A 303 -14.19 5.59 -15.37
N ILE A 304 -14.02 6.83 -14.97
CA ILE A 304 -13.62 7.25 -13.61
C ILE A 304 -14.61 8.27 -13.07
N ASP A 305 -14.63 8.37 -11.76
CA ASP A 305 -15.50 9.31 -11.07
C ASP A 305 -14.91 10.71 -11.09
N ALA A 306 -15.73 11.68 -11.49
CA ALA A 306 -15.32 13.08 -11.56
C ALA A 306 -16.45 14.05 -11.24
N ASN A 307 -16.09 15.22 -10.75
CA ASN A 307 -17.02 16.33 -10.65
C ASN A 307 -17.10 17.04 -12.01
N LEU A 308 -18.21 16.83 -12.72
CA LEU A 308 -18.46 17.53 -13.97
C LEU A 308 -19.07 18.91 -13.72
N PHE A 309 -18.66 19.86 -14.55
CA PHE A 309 -19.32 21.13 -14.73
C PHE A 309 -20.03 21.09 -16.09
N ALA A 310 -21.35 21.16 -16.08
CA ALA A 310 -22.12 21.24 -17.32
C ALA A 310 -21.88 22.61 -17.97
N GLY A 311 -21.35 22.60 -19.19
CA GLY A 311 -21.21 23.82 -19.97
C GLY A 311 -22.55 24.48 -20.19
N ASP A 312 -22.55 25.79 -20.31
CA ASP A 312 -23.72 26.56 -20.70
C ASP A 312 -23.53 27.10 -22.12
N THR A 313 -24.29 26.55 -23.04
CA THR A 313 -24.24 26.95 -24.47
C THR A 313 -24.62 28.43 -24.70
N LEU A 314 -25.38 29.02 -23.77
CA LEU A 314 -25.75 30.45 -23.88
C LEU A 314 -24.62 31.37 -23.45
N SER A 315 -23.77 30.95 -22.54
CA SER A 315 -22.58 31.70 -22.11
C SER A 315 -21.29 31.28 -22.82
N GLY A 316 -21.35 30.31 -23.74
CA GLY A 316 -20.18 29.80 -24.47
C GLY A 316 -19.19 29.00 -23.59
N LEU A 317 -19.61 28.58 -22.39
CA LEU A 317 -18.81 27.74 -21.52
C LEU A 317 -18.92 26.28 -21.99
N GLU A 318 -17.77 25.68 -22.29
CA GLU A 318 -17.67 24.25 -22.59
C GLU A 318 -17.81 23.41 -21.33
N SER A 319 -18.31 22.18 -21.47
CA SER A 319 -18.33 21.23 -20.37
C SER A 319 -16.90 20.84 -19.96
N ALA A 320 -16.66 20.74 -18.67
CA ALA A 320 -15.36 20.42 -18.11
C ALA A 320 -15.52 19.63 -16.81
N PHE A 321 -14.49 18.93 -16.37
CA PHE A 321 -14.45 18.42 -15.02
C PHE A 321 -13.49 19.23 -14.14
N THR A 322 -13.78 19.31 -12.84
CA THR A 322 -13.05 20.16 -11.91
C THR A 322 -12.14 19.39 -10.95
N SER A 323 -12.45 18.13 -10.71
CA SER A 323 -11.65 17.26 -9.85
C SER A 323 -11.98 15.78 -10.05
N PHE A 324 -11.00 14.93 -9.83
CA PHE A 324 -11.19 13.48 -9.72
C PHE A 324 -11.82 13.13 -8.37
N GLN A 325 -12.72 12.14 -8.34
CA GLN A 325 -13.24 11.54 -7.14
C GLN A 325 -12.58 10.18 -6.93
N ILE A 326 -11.64 10.12 -6.01
CA ILE A 326 -10.81 8.92 -5.78
C ILE A 326 -11.31 8.00 -4.69
N SER A 327 -12.41 8.38 -4.01
CA SER A 327 -12.93 7.63 -2.85
C SER A 327 -13.67 6.35 -3.22
N GLY A 328 -14.23 6.26 -4.45
CA GLY A 328 -15.06 5.14 -4.89
C GLY A 328 -16.38 4.97 -4.13
N ASN A 329 -16.84 5.97 -3.37
CA ASN A 329 -18.07 5.88 -2.58
C ASN A 329 -19.27 6.35 -3.40
N HIS A 330 -20.34 5.52 -3.47
CA HIS A 330 -21.60 5.80 -4.18
C HIS A 330 -22.83 5.60 -3.30
N ARG A 331 -22.80 6.26 -2.15
CA ARG A 331 -23.74 6.08 -1.03
C ARG A 331 -24.91 7.06 -1.04
N THR A 332 -24.75 8.21 -1.72
CA THR A 332 -25.74 9.28 -1.80
C THR A 332 -26.05 9.62 -3.26
N PRO A 333 -27.18 10.28 -3.57
CA PRO A 333 -27.50 10.71 -4.93
C PRO A 333 -26.37 11.53 -5.57
N GLY A 334 -25.78 12.49 -4.85
CA GLY A 334 -24.71 13.32 -5.36
C GLY A 334 -23.38 12.57 -5.54
N GLU A 335 -23.11 11.49 -4.81
CA GLU A 335 -21.98 10.59 -5.07
C GLU A 335 -22.24 9.76 -6.35
N LEU A 336 -23.48 9.27 -6.54
CA LEU A 336 -23.89 8.54 -7.75
C LEU A 336 -23.85 9.39 -9.03
N GLU A 337 -24.20 10.67 -8.95
CA GLU A 337 -24.11 11.61 -10.09
C GLU A 337 -22.69 11.75 -10.62
N ARG A 338 -21.67 11.47 -9.80
CA ARG A 338 -20.26 11.57 -10.17
C ARG A 338 -19.68 10.25 -10.66
N LYS A 339 -20.42 9.15 -10.51
CA LYS A 339 -19.97 7.81 -10.85
C LYS A 339 -19.75 7.63 -12.34
N ASN A 340 -18.55 7.18 -12.73
CA ASN A 340 -18.20 6.84 -14.11
C ASN A 340 -18.47 7.98 -15.14
N THR A 341 -18.35 9.24 -14.72
CA THR A 341 -18.73 10.41 -15.52
C THR A 341 -17.66 10.87 -16.49
N LEU A 342 -16.41 10.43 -16.31
CA LEU A 342 -15.26 10.83 -17.13
C LEU A 342 -14.61 9.61 -17.76
N GLN A 343 -14.43 9.61 -19.07
CA GLN A 343 -13.69 8.55 -19.76
C GLN A 343 -12.20 8.89 -19.82
N GLU A 344 -11.39 7.99 -19.32
CA GLU A 344 -9.92 8.05 -19.35
C GLU A 344 -9.36 7.03 -20.34
N GLN A 345 -8.51 7.49 -21.24
CA GLN A 345 -7.76 6.67 -22.21
C GLN A 345 -6.27 6.83 -21.93
N ILE A 346 -5.56 5.72 -21.79
CA ILE A 346 -4.10 5.72 -21.59
C ILE A 346 -3.47 4.77 -22.58
N ILE A 347 -2.44 5.24 -23.25
CA ILE A 347 -1.56 4.41 -24.08
C ILE A 347 -0.13 4.69 -23.62
N GLY A 348 0.63 3.66 -23.42
CA GLY A 348 2.01 3.84 -22.97
C GLY A 348 2.87 2.61 -23.17
N GLY A 349 4.15 2.78 -22.87
CA GLY A 349 5.11 1.68 -22.92
C GLY A 349 6.50 2.09 -22.45
N GLU A 350 7.37 1.11 -22.40
CA GLU A 350 8.79 1.24 -22.08
C GLU A 350 9.61 0.37 -23.02
N LEU A 351 10.68 0.93 -23.58
CA LEU A 351 11.75 0.19 -24.24
C LEU A 351 13.00 0.29 -23.39
N ALA A 352 13.52 -0.84 -22.95
CA ALA A 352 14.73 -0.86 -22.14
C ALA A 352 15.80 -1.78 -22.76
N VAL A 353 17.05 -1.36 -22.63
CA VAL A 353 18.23 -2.17 -22.94
C VAL A 353 18.90 -2.54 -21.63
N ARG A 354 19.28 -3.81 -21.50
CA ARG A 354 19.91 -4.34 -20.28
C ARG A 354 21.12 -5.22 -20.58
N GLY A 355 22.03 -5.22 -19.66
CA GLY A 355 23.19 -6.11 -19.61
C GLY A 355 23.50 -6.49 -18.16
N ASP A 356 24.58 -7.21 -17.94
CA ASP A 356 24.97 -7.68 -16.59
C ASP A 356 25.15 -6.53 -15.57
N TRP A 357 25.53 -5.35 -16.03
CA TRP A 357 25.88 -4.22 -15.17
C TRP A 357 25.04 -2.96 -15.39
N TYR A 358 24.10 -2.96 -16.33
CA TYR A 358 23.27 -1.80 -16.62
C TYR A 358 21.85 -2.17 -17.07
N ARG A 359 20.92 -1.27 -16.86
CA ARG A 359 19.61 -1.19 -17.52
C ARG A 359 19.33 0.28 -17.80
N VAL A 360 18.97 0.61 -19.04
CA VAL A 360 18.52 1.95 -19.46
C VAL A 360 17.22 1.80 -20.20
N GLY A 361 16.18 2.51 -19.78
CA GLY A 361 14.85 2.44 -20.32
C GLY A 361 14.30 3.81 -20.70
N LEU A 362 13.61 3.87 -21.83
CA LEU A 362 12.82 5.01 -22.29
C LEU A 362 11.34 4.66 -22.16
N ALA A 363 10.60 5.41 -21.36
CA ALA A 363 9.16 5.24 -21.13
C ALA A 363 8.39 6.43 -21.69
N ALA A 364 7.18 6.18 -22.19
CA ALA A 364 6.26 7.22 -22.61
C ALA A 364 4.83 6.81 -22.25
N VAL A 365 4.05 7.77 -21.77
CA VAL A 365 2.63 7.61 -21.41
C VAL A 365 1.84 8.81 -21.92
N HIS A 366 0.84 8.53 -22.71
CA HIS A 366 -0.14 9.50 -23.18
C HIS A 366 -1.48 9.21 -22.50
N THR A 367 -2.00 10.20 -21.79
CA THR A 367 -3.32 10.16 -21.13
C THR A 367 -4.25 11.14 -21.84
N LYS A 368 -5.47 10.73 -22.12
CA LYS A 368 -6.52 11.57 -22.71
C LYS A 368 -7.83 11.37 -21.98
N PHE A 369 -8.54 12.47 -21.76
CA PHE A 369 -9.89 12.52 -21.21
C PHE A 369 -10.89 12.96 -22.28
N ASP A 370 -12.14 12.53 -22.16
CA ASP A 370 -13.24 12.98 -23.04
C ASP A 370 -13.75 14.38 -22.70
N GLN A 371 -13.40 14.89 -21.50
CA GLN A 371 -13.67 16.25 -21.06
C GLN A 371 -12.38 16.90 -20.53
N PRO A 372 -12.14 18.20 -20.76
CA PRO A 372 -10.97 18.87 -20.23
C PRO A 372 -11.07 19.06 -18.71
N LEU A 373 -9.95 18.88 -18.02
CA LEU A 373 -9.80 19.30 -16.63
C LEU A 373 -9.70 20.83 -16.59
N SER A 374 -10.60 21.47 -15.86
CA SER A 374 -10.57 22.90 -15.58
C SER A 374 -10.42 23.14 -14.07
N ILE A 375 -9.20 23.43 -13.65
CA ILE A 375 -8.90 23.68 -12.24
C ILE A 375 -9.04 25.18 -11.96
N ASP A 376 -9.58 25.51 -10.77
CA ASP A 376 -9.66 26.90 -10.31
C ASP A 376 -8.24 27.53 -10.22
N THR A 377 -8.16 28.85 -10.40
CA THR A 377 -6.92 29.62 -10.52
C THR A 377 -6.28 29.99 -9.18
N THR A 378 -6.54 29.23 -8.10
CA THR A 378 -5.85 29.48 -6.82
C THR A 378 -4.33 29.34 -6.99
N ASN A 379 -3.58 30.21 -6.29
CA ASN A 379 -2.12 30.33 -6.48
C ASN A 379 -1.38 29.01 -6.43
N TYR A 380 -1.69 28.12 -5.49
CA TYR A 380 -1.00 26.83 -5.34
C TYR A 380 -1.35 25.78 -6.41
N LYS A 381 -2.43 26.02 -7.19
CA LYS A 381 -2.84 25.15 -8.31
C LYS A 381 -2.37 25.64 -9.68
N ARG A 382 -1.78 26.82 -9.77
CA ARG A 382 -1.46 27.53 -11.02
C ARG A 382 -0.66 26.69 -12.04
N PHE A 383 0.15 25.76 -11.62
CA PHE A 383 0.97 24.92 -12.46
C PHE A 383 0.49 23.47 -12.57
N LYS A 384 -0.65 23.14 -11.96
CA LYS A 384 -1.23 21.81 -12.09
C LYS A 384 -1.72 21.60 -13.54
N PHE A 385 -1.82 20.33 -13.91
CA PHE A 385 -2.37 19.95 -15.21
C PHE A 385 -3.75 20.55 -15.41
N ASN A 386 -3.98 21.10 -16.61
CA ASN A 386 -5.22 21.70 -17.07
C ASN A 386 -5.37 21.40 -18.57
N GLY A 387 -6.46 20.80 -18.98
CA GLY A 387 -6.68 20.34 -20.36
C GLY A 387 -7.20 18.89 -20.41
N ASP A 388 -7.27 18.34 -21.61
CA ASP A 388 -7.83 17.02 -21.88
C ASP A 388 -6.80 15.93 -22.17
N GLN A 389 -5.53 16.29 -22.39
CA GLN A 389 -4.48 15.34 -22.70
C GLN A 389 -3.14 15.73 -22.11
N LEU A 390 -2.34 14.72 -21.78
CA LEU A 390 -1.00 14.87 -21.23
C LEU A 390 -0.07 13.78 -21.77
N LEU A 391 1.06 14.18 -22.34
CA LEU A 391 2.15 13.29 -22.68
C LEU A 391 3.28 13.44 -21.65
N THR A 392 3.66 12.34 -21.02
CA THR A 392 4.83 12.28 -20.13
C THR A 392 5.82 11.27 -20.68
N THR A 393 7.09 11.68 -20.85
CA THR A 393 8.18 10.81 -21.31
C THR A 393 9.27 10.78 -20.27
N GLY A 394 10.01 9.69 -20.15
CA GLY A 394 11.07 9.57 -19.14
C GLY A 394 12.17 8.62 -19.55
N LEU A 395 13.39 9.00 -19.22
CA LEU A 395 14.58 8.18 -19.30
C LEU A 395 14.94 7.69 -17.91
N ASN A 396 14.95 6.38 -17.71
CA ASN A 396 15.37 5.76 -16.46
C ASN A 396 16.63 4.92 -16.67
N TYR A 397 17.41 4.79 -15.60
CA TYR A 397 18.65 4.03 -15.67
C TYR A 397 19.01 3.40 -14.33
N ARG A 398 19.77 2.31 -14.41
CA ARG A 398 20.36 1.60 -13.28
C ARG A 398 21.68 1.01 -13.71
N PHE A 399 22.76 1.39 -13.00
CA PHE A 399 24.10 0.90 -13.22
C PHE A 399 24.60 0.20 -11.96
N TYR A 400 25.24 -0.92 -12.16
CA TYR A 400 25.85 -1.71 -11.10
C TYR A 400 27.37 -1.68 -11.24
N VAL A 401 28.03 -1.07 -10.28
CA VAL A 401 29.49 -0.94 -10.26
C VAL A 401 30.01 -1.51 -8.96
N ARG A 402 30.51 -2.76 -9.00
CA ARG A 402 30.91 -3.50 -7.78
C ARG A 402 29.78 -3.53 -6.74
N LYS A 403 29.99 -2.88 -5.59
CA LYS A 403 29.05 -2.77 -4.46
C LYS A 403 28.16 -1.51 -4.52
N LEU A 404 28.18 -0.81 -5.64
CA LEU A 404 27.38 0.40 -5.87
C LEU A 404 26.26 0.12 -6.87
N THR A 405 25.06 0.61 -6.58
CA THR A 405 23.97 0.73 -7.53
C THR A 405 23.65 2.21 -7.73
N ILE A 406 23.92 2.71 -8.92
CA ILE A 406 23.57 4.06 -9.35
C ILE A 406 22.25 3.97 -10.10
N PHE A 407 21.27 4.76 -9.75
CA PHE A 407 19.94 4.71 -10.36
C PHE A 407 19.32 6.09 -10.50
N GLY A 408 18.38 6.22 -11.40
CA GLY A 408 17.64 7.47 -11.56
C GLY A 408 16.59 7.41 -12.63
N GLU A 409 15.81 8.49 -12.68
CA GLU A 409 14.85 8.78 -13.72
C GLU A 409 14.77 10.28 -13.93
N THR A 410 14.73 10.70 -15.20
CA THR A 410 14.39 12.07 -15.60
C THR A 410 13.20 12.00 -16.54
N ALA A 411 12.10 12.61 -16.14
CA ALA A 411 10.87 12.65 -16.90
C ALA A 411 10.56 14.09 -17.35
N ALA A 412 9.93 14.21 -18.49
CA ALA A 412 9.45 15.47 -19.08
C ALA A 412 7.97 15.37 -19.40
N SER A 413 7.22 16.40 -19.10
CA SER A 413 5.86 16.59 -19.63
C SER A 413 5.88 17.37 -20.95
N ASP A 414 4.77 17.37 -21.69
CA ASP A 414 4.63 18.02 -23.01
C ASP A 414 4.91 19.51 -22.98
N ASN A 415 4.76 20.19 -21.85
CA ASN A 415 5.14 21.58 -21.62
C ASN A 415 6.67 21.79 -21.46
N LEU A 416 7.49 20.75 -21.72
CA LEU A 416 8.95 20.74 -21.61
C LEU A 416 9.47 21.07 -20.21
N LYS A 417 8.72 20.70 -19.17
CA LYS A 417 9.18 20.77 -17.77
C LYS A 417 9.61 19.39 -17.28
N PHE A 418 10.61 19.39 -16.41
CA PHE A 418 11.33 18.18 -16.03
C PHE A 418 11.15 17.88 -14.54
N GLY A 419 11.00 16.60 -14.23
CA GLY A 419 11.21 16.03 -12.92
C GLY A 419 12.40 15.07 -12.96
N THR A 420 13.30 15.15 -11.99
CA THR A 420 14.44 14.22 -11.92
C THR A 420 14.65 13.68 -10.52
N ILE A 421 14.97 12.40 -10.45
CA ILE A 421 15.41 11.69 -9.24
C ILE A 421 16.65 10.88 -9.57
N ASN A 422 17.68 11.00 -8.75
CA ASN A 422 18.95 10.29 -8.92
C ASN A 422 19.41 9.78 -7.57
N GLY A 423 19.89 8.56 -7.51
CA GLY A 423 20.30 7.95 -6.26
C GLY A 423 21.49 7.03 -6.40
N LEU A 424 22.09 6.77 -5.25
CA LEU A 424 23.22 5.88 -5.05
C LEU A 424 22.91 4.97 -3.87
N ALA A 425 22.82 3.66 -4.10
CA ALA A 425 22.79 2.66 -3.04
C ALA A 425 24.19 2.01 -2.97
N TRP A 426 24.81 2.07 -1.80
CA TRP A 426 26.15 1.57 -1.56
C TRP A 426 26.19 0.54 -0.45
N HIS A 427 26.47 -0.69 -0.82
CA HIS A 427 26.79 -1.75 0.11
C HIS A 427 28.26 -1.67 0.48
N VAL A 428 28.59 -0.93 1.55
CA VAL A 428 29.98 -0.66 1.96
C VAL A 428 30.67 -1.95 2.36
N ASP A 429 30.04 -2.68 3.27
CA ASP A 429 30.41 -4.04 3.70
C ASP A 429 29.14 -4.79 4.17
N PRO A 430 29.22 -6.10 4.53
CA PRO A 430 28.04 -6.85 4.98
C PRO A 430 27.30 -6.27 6.18
N ARG A 431 27.83 -5.26 6.83
CA ARG A 431 27.25 -4.62 8.03
C ARG A 431 26.73 -3.20 7.78
N LEU A 432 27.05 -2.57 6.64
CA LEU A 432 26.70 -1.16 6.40
C LEU A 432 26.19 -0.95 4.97
N ASP A 433 24.94 -0.57 4.86
CA ASP A 433 24.27 -0.13 3.64
C ASP A 433 23.97 1.37 3.73
N LEU A 434 24.24 2.10 2.65
CA LEU A 434 23.98 3.53 2.52
C LEU A 434 23.10 3.79 1.31
N LEU A 435 22.14 4.71 1.43
CA LEU A 435 21.30 5.19 0.35
C LEU A 435 21.32 6.71 0.31
N MET A 436 21.63 7.29 -0.84
CA MET A 436 21.56 8.72 -1.09
C MET A 436 20.62 8.97 -2.26
N ILE A 437 19.70 9.94 -2.12
CA ILE A 437 18.77 10.33 -3.19
C ILE A 437 18.74 11.84 -3.29
N TYR A 438 18.96 12.36 -4.50
CA TYR A 438 18.68 13.73 -4.88
C TYR A 438 17.45 13.78 -5.77
N ARG A 439 16.53 14.70 -5.48
CA ARG A 439 15.33 14.93 -6.28
C ARG A 439 15.13 16.40 -6.58
N ASN A 440 14.67 16.70 -7.80
CA ASN A 440 14.32 18.05 -8.22
C ASN A 440 13.17 17.98 -9.23
N TYR A 441 12.00 18.40 -8.80
CA TYR A 441 10.78 18.41 -9.58
C TYR A 441 10.42 19.87 -9.89
N ASP A 442 10.39 20.25 -11.19
CA ASP A 442 9.95 21.58 -11.58
C ASP A 442 8.50 21.81 -11.10
N LYS A 443 8.18 23.04 -10.74
CA LYS A 443 6.85 23.44 -10.29
C LYS A 443 5.75 23.21 -11.34
N ALA A 444 6.10 23.18 -12.61
CA ALA A 444 5.21 22.97 -13.73
C ALA A 444 5.43 21.60 -14.42
N PHE A 445 6.22 20.70 -13.83
CA PHE A 445 6.29 19.30 -14.26
C PHE A 445 4.94 18.64 -13.95
N GLN A 446 4.39 17.93 -14.92
CA GLN A 446 3.06 17.32 -14.86
C GLN A 446 3.17 15.84 -15.17
N SER A 447 2.61 15.01 -14.30
CA SER A 447 2.42 13.58 -14.54
C SER A 447 1.28 13.09 -13.66
N LEU A 448 0.23 12.54 -14.28
CA LEU A 448 -0.98 12.06 -13.59
C LEU A 448 -0.73 10.75 -12.83
N TYR A 449 0.25 9.97 -13.28
CA TYR A 449 0.61 8.68 -12.73
C TYR A 449 2.00 8.67 -12.11
N SER A 450 2.46 9.80 -11.58
CA SER A 450 3.75 9.86 -10.88
C SER A 450 3.60 9.62 -9.38
N THR A 451 4.47 8.81 -8.83
CA THR A 451 4.62 8.56 -7.40
C THR A 451 6.10 8.50 -7.00
N GLY A 452 6.98 9.27 -7.65
CA GLY A 452 8.41 9.35 -7.35
C GLY A 452 8.69 9.62 -5.87
N PHE A 453 9.88 9.25 -5.39
CA PHE A 453 10.24 9.45 -3.99
C PHE A 453 10.25 10.95 -3.62
N GLY A 454 9.51 11.34 -2.59
CA GLY A 454 9.39 12.73 -2.16
C GLY A 454 8.60 12.89 -0.87
N GLU A 455 8.51 14.11 -0.40
CA GLU A 455 7.69 14.48 0.75
C GLU A 455 6.22 14.60 0.35
N SER A 456 5.95 15.20 -0.81
CA SER A 456 4.61 15.38 -1.35
C SER A 456 4.11 14.15 -2.10
N SER A 457 2.79 13.97 -2.20
CA SER A 457 2.16 13.00 -3.11
C SER A 457 2.35 13.39 -4.56
N ASP A 458 2.37 14.68 -4.84
CA ASP A 458 2.62 15.24 -6.16
C ASP A 458 4.12 15.42 -6.37
N ASN A 459 4.66 14.90 -7.46
CA ASN A 459 6.05 15.12 -7.84
C ASN A 459 6.24 16.48 -8.55
N THR A 460 5.78 17.57 -7.92
CA THR A 460 5.82 18.94 -8.46
C THR A 460 6.37 19.94 -7.46
N GLY A 461 7.22 20.85 -7.91
CA GLY A 461 7.74 21.96 -7.12
C GLY A 461 8.54 21.56 -5.90
N GLU A 462 9.18 20.40 -5.88
CA GLU A 462 9.94 19.92 -4.74
C GLU A 462 11.41 19.67 -5.13
N ARG A 463 12.34 20.14 -4.29
CA ARG A 463 13.75 19.79 -4.35
C ARG A 463 14.17 19.22 -3.01
N GLY A 464 14.92 18.12 -3.00
CA GLY A 464 15.34 17.52 -1.74
C GLY A 464 16.54 16.58 -1.87
N PHE A 465 17.14 16.33 -0.73
CA PHE A 465 18.24 15.40 -0.56
C PHE A 465 17.97 14.49 0.63
N TYR A 466 18.04 13.19 0.40
CA TYR A 466 17.88 12.14 1.38
C TYR A 466 19.15 11.35 1.53
N ILE A 467 19.52 11.04 2.77
CA ILE A 467 20.56 10.09 3.11
C ILE A 467 20.03 9.11 4.15
N GLY A 468 20.14 7.82 3.86
CA GLY A 468 19.77 6.73 4.75
C GLY A 468 20.94 5.79 4.98
N ALA A 469 20.99 5.20 6.18
CA ALA A 469 21.99 4.21 6.58
C ALA A 469 21.33 3.07 7.35
N GLU A 470 21.67 1.83 6.99
CA GLU A 470 21.38 0.63 7.77
C GLU A 470 22.71 0.05 8.24
N ALA A 471 22.91 0.01 9.56
CA ALA A 471 24.14 -0.51 10.17
C ALA A 471 23.82 -1.71 11.08
N ARG A 472 24.45 -2.85 10.78
CA ARG A 472 24.35 -4.10 11.57
C ARG A 472 25.60 -4.21 12.45
N ILE A 473 25.55 -3.64 13.65
CA ILE A 473 26.68 -3.56 14.57
C ILE A 473 27.17 -4.96 14.95
N ASN A 474 26.20 -5.86 15.19
CA ASN A 474 26.46 -7.28 15.43
C ASN A 474 25.18 -8.10 15.15
N LYS A 475 25.19 -9.42 15.40
CA LYS A 475 24.03 -10.32 15.18
C LYS A 475 22.79 -9.96 15.99
N LYS A 476 22.91 -9.10 17.00
CA LYS A 476 21.81 -8.72 17.92
C LYS A 476 21.39 -7.27 17.78
N LEU A 477 22.25 -6.39 17.28
CA LEU A 477 22.05 -4.96 17.28
C LEU A 477 22.15 -4.41 15.85
N SER A 478 21.09 -3.78 15.38
CA SER A 478 21.04 -3.00 14.14
C SER A 478 20.53 -1.57 14.39
N VAL A 479 20.96 -0.67 13.56
CA VAL A 479 20.60 0.75 13.59
C VAL A 479 20.19 1.18 12.20
N ASN A 480 19.01 1.77 12.07
CA ASN A 480 18.47 2.37 10.87
C ASN A 480 18.31 3.87 11.10
N ALA A 481 18.86 4.69 10.24
CA ALA A 481 18.73 6.13 10.37
C ALA A 481 18.64 6.80 9.00
N TYR A 482 17.86 7.87 8.90
CA TYR A 482 17.89 8.75 7.75
C TYR A 482 17.76 10.21 8.13
N TYR A 483 18.23 11.05 7.21
CA TYR A 483 18.00 12.48 7.20
C TYR A 483 17.48 12.89 5.82
N ASP A 484 16.39 13.62 5.77
CA ASP A 484 15.81 14.18 4.56
C ASP A 484 15.62 15.68 4.72
N GLN A 485 16.13 16.43 3.77
CA GLN A 485 15.93 17.88 3.68
C GLN A 485 15.24 18.18 2.35
N PHE A 486 14.20 18.99 2.40
CA PHE A 486 13.41 19.35 1.22
C PHE A 486 12.95 20.79 1.26
N GLN A 487 12.72 21.32 0.07
CA GLN A 487 12.24 22.67 -0.15
C GLN A 487 11.20 22.65 -1.27
N TYR A 488 10.15 23.41 -1.10
CA TYR A 488 9.18 23.65 -2.16
C TYR A 488 9.54 24.93 -2.91
N THR A 489 9.59 24.82 -4.22
CA THR A 489 9.95 25.93 -5.12
C THR A 489 8.73 26.74 -5.56
N PHE A 490 7.54 26.42 -5.01
CA PHE A 490 6.30 27.10 -5.27
C PHE A 490 5.34 26.92 -4.07
N TYR A 491 4.24 27.68 -4.07
CA TYR A 491 3.20 27.63 -3.05
C TYR A 491 2.61 26.21 -2.92
N LYS A 492 2.35 25.80 -1.71
CA LYS A 492 1.59 24.58 -1.38
C LYS A 492 0.29 24.98 -0.67
N TRP A 493 -0.63 24.04 -0.60
CA TRP A 493 -1.82 24.24 0.21
C TRP A 493 -1.44 24.49 1.67
N LEU A 494 -2.04 25.51 2.27
CA LEU A 494 -1.73 26.00 3.62
C LEU A 494 -0.32 26.63 3.77
N THR A 495 0.31 27.09 2.68
CA THR A 495 1.53 27.92 2.75
C THR A 495 1.33 29.20 1.96
N ALA A 496 1.65 30.34 2.57
CA ALA A 496 1.55 31.65 1.93
C ALA A 496 2.81 32.02 1.15
N ASP A 497 3.89 31.28 1.34
CA ASP A 497 5.19 31.49 0.69
C ASP A 497 5.87 30.15 0.39
N TYR A 498 7.07 30.19 -0.21
CA TYR A 498 7.92 29.03 -0.38
C TYR A 498 8.23 28.41 0.98
N SER A 499 8.11 27.12 1.08
CA SER A 499 8.27 26.41 2.33
C SER A 499 9.36 25.34 2.25
N GLN A 500 9.94 25.03 3.38
CA GLN A 500 10.96 24.02 3.50
C GLN A 500 10.66 23.09 4.68
N GLY A 501 11.37 21.97 4.70
CA GLY A 501 11.26 21.04 5.79
C GLY A 501 12.47 20.15 5.90
N ARG A 502 12.52 19.47 7.03
CA ARG A 502 13.53 18.45 7.29
C ARG A 502 12.95 17.34 8.14
N GLU A 503 13.49 16.17 7.99
CA GLU A 503 13.09 15.03 8.77
C GLU A 503 14.32 14.21 9.16
N PHE A 504 14.40 13.91 10.45
CA PHE A 504 15.36 12.96 11.02
C PHE A 504 14.61 11.76 11.57
N PHE A 505 15.10 10.59 11.26
CA PHE A 505 14.62 9.30 11.76
C PHE A 505 15.79 8.48 12.28
N GLY A 506 15.59 7.81 13.41
CA GLY A 506 16.54 6.85 13.96
C GLY A 506 15.80 5.72 14.67
N GLN A 507 16.22 4.49 14.39
CA GLN A 507 15.73 3.29 15.06
C GLN A 507 16.89 2.40 15.45
N ILE A 508 16.83 1.89 16.67
CA ILE A 508 17.77 0.91 17.21
C ILE A 508 16.98 -0.36 17.50
N ASP A 509 17.30 -1.44 16.81
CA ASP A 509 16.70 -2.76 16.99
C ASP A 509 17.67 -3.64 17.79
N TYR A 510 17.18 -4.27 18.85
CA TYR A 510 17.97 -5.17 19.66
C TYR A 510 17.28 -6.52 19.84
N ARG A 511 17.90 -7.57 19.33
CA ARG A 511 17.45 -8.96 19.45
C ARG A 511 18.13 -9.62 20.67
N VAL A 512 17.43 -9.73 21.78
CA VAL A 512 17.92 -10.41 23.00
C VAL A 512 18.15 -11.90 22.72
N SER A 513 17.14 -12.54 22.07
CA SER A 513 17.14 -13.96 21.69
C SER A 513 16.36 -14.13 20.37
N ARG A 514 16.23 -15.37 19.86
CA ARG A 514 15.34 -15.67 18.73
C ARG A 514 13.85 -15.41 19.03
N SER A 515 13.48 -15.33 20.29
CA SER A 515 12.09 -15.16 20.73
C SER A 515 11.81 -13.81 21.39
N THR A 516 12.81 -12.94 21.56
CA THR A 516 12.65 -11.67 22.27
C THR A 516 13.44 -10.58 21.56
N SER A 517 12.76 -9.52 21.18
CA SER A 517 13.34 -8.33 20.56
C SER A 517 12.65 -7.07 21.06
N PHE A 518 13.34 -5.95 20.97
CA PHE A 518 12.77 -4.63 21.16
C PHE A 518 13.41 -3.63 20.23
N TYR A 519 12.70 -2.53 19.97
CA TYR A 519 13.27 -1.39 19.32
C TYR A 519 12.90 -0.08 20.00
N LEU A 520 13.81 0.88 19.87
CA LEU A 520 13.58 2.29 20.18
C LEU A 520 13.66 3.10 18.90
N ARG A 521 12.61 3.89 18.62
CA ARG A 521 12.51 4.75 17.44
C ARG A 521 12.32 6.19 17.84
N MET A 522 13.02 7.08 17.16
CA MET A 522 12.87 8.52 17.26
C MET A 522 12.64 9.11 15.87
N ARG A 523 11.69 10.02 15.75
CA ARG A 523 11.41 10.78 14.53
C ARG A 523 11.22 12.23 14.87
N ASN A 524 11.90 13.10 14.17
CA ASN A 524 11.73 14.55 14.26
C ASN A 524 11.45 15.07 12.86
N LYS A 525 10.27 15.66 12.66
CA LYS A 525 9.85 16.27 11.40
C LYS A 525 9.54 17.73 11.63
N VAL A 526 10.08 18.57 10.77
CA VAL A 526 9.81 20.02 10.76
C VAL A 526 9.34 20.39 9.36
N THR A 527 8.19 21.04 9.28
CA THR A 527 7.60 21.60 8.05
C THR A 527 7.13 23.02 8.36
N GLU A 528 6.67 23.76 7.37
CA GLU A 528 6.13 25.10 7.53
C GLU A 528 4.69 25.14 7.06
N ARG A 529 3.85 25.92 7.78
CA ARG A 529 2.46 26.21 7.42
C ARG A 529 2.12 27.66 7.77
N ASN A 530 1.00 28.16 7.23
CA ASN A 530 0.47 29.48 7.55
C ASN A 530 0.17 29.61 9.04
N THR A 531 0.26 30.82 9.57
CA THR A 531 -0.31 31.18 10.90
C THR A 531 -1.82 30.91 10.89
N LYS A 532 -2.39 30.61 12.07
CA LYS A 532 -3.85 30.51 12.24
C LYS A 532 -4.52 31.86 12.11
N ASP A 533 -3.86 32.89 12.59
CA ASP A 533 -4.38 34.27 12.63
C ASP A 533 -3.85 35.09 11.45
N ASP A 534 -4.70 35.89 10.84
CA ASP A 534 -4.36 36.85 9.81
C ASP A 534 -4.03 38.21 10.46
N VAL A 535 -2.90 38.78 10.07
CA VAL A 535 -2.58 40.15 10.38
C VAL A 535 -2.77 41.00 9.11
N PHE A 536 -3.80 41.83 9.07
CA PHE A 536 -4.19 42.60 7.88
C PHE A 536 -4.42 41.80 6.60
N GLY A 537 -5.00 40.59 6.72
CA GLY A 537 -5.25 39.68 5.57
C GLY A 537 -4.01 38.97 5.05
N ILE A 538 -2.87 39.11 5.71
CA ILE A 538 -1.62 38.43 5.35
C ILE A 538 -1.35 37.31 6.35
N LYS A 539 -1.24 36.08 5.87
CA LYS A 539 -0.83 34.93 6.69
C LYS A 539 0.69 34.82 6.71
N GLY A 540 1.25 34.88 7.92
CA GLY A 540 2.65 34.51 8.12
C GLY A 540 2.87 32.99 8.00
N GLN A 541 4.13 32.56 8.03
CA GLN A 541 4.49 31.15 8.12
C GLN A 541 5.09 30.83 9.49
N VAL A 542 4.74 29.67 10.02
CA VAL A 542 5.27 29.14 11.29
C VAL A 542 5.75 27.71 11.11
N PRO A 543 6.80 27.30 11.83
CA PRO A 543 7.26 25.93 11.82
C PRO A 543 6.25 25.03 12.54
N ILE A 544 5.96 23.88 11.90
CA ILE A 544 5.27 22.77 12.49
C ILE A 544 6.32 21.72 12.84
N LYS A 545 6.46 21.37 14.13
CA LYS A 545 7.43 20.37 14.59
C LYS A 545 6.68 19.19 15.18
N LYS A 546 6.93 17.98 14.66
CA LYS A 546 6.40 16.72 15.24
C LYS A 546 7.59 15.85 15.69
N ASN A 547 7.63 15.56 16.99
CA ASN A 547 8.59 14.65 17.58
C ASN A 547 7.84 13.41 18.05
N THR A 548 8.33 12.25 17.65
CA THR A 548 7.75 10.98 18.07
C THR A 548 8.84 10.11 18.68
N ILE A 549 8.55 9.51 19.85
CA ILE A 549 9.38 8.49 20.47
C ILE A 549 8.52 7.26 20.63
N ARG A 550 9.02 6.12 20.18
CA ARG A 550 8.33 4.84 20.25
C ARG A 550 9.26 3.77 20.81
N PHE A 551 8.78 3.06 21.79
CA PHE A 551 9.41 1.85 22.31
C PHE A 551 8.48 0.66 22.05
N ASN A 552 9.00 -0.40 21.44
CA ASN A 552 8.28 -1.63 21.16
C ASN A 552 9.04 -2.82 21.72
N TYR A 553 8.31 -3.74 22.33
CA TYR A 553 8.83 -4.97 22.89
C TYR A 553 8.01 -6.15 22.37
N ASP A 554 8.68 -7.12 21.74
CA ASP A 554 8.10 -8.35 21.22
C ASP A 554 8.68 -9.55 21.93
N GLN A 555 7.80 -10.43 22.42
CA GLN A 555 8.21 -11.66 23.09
C GLN A 555 7.35 -12.85 22.69
N ARG A 556 7.98 -13.91 22.19
CA ARG A 556 7.38 -15.24 22.04
C ARG A 556 7.82 -16.13 23.20
N ILE A 557 6.93 -16.41 24.13
CA ILE A 557 7.24 -17.26 25.30
C ILE A 557 7.44 -18.71 24.85
N ASN A 558 6.56 -19.20 23.97
CA ASN A 558 6.60 -20.53 23.38
C ASN A 558 5.84 -20.55 22.05
N SER A 559 5.56 -21.73 21.49
CA SER A 559 4.79 -21.86 20.23
C SER A 559 3.33 -21.42 20.34
N GLN A 560 2.79 -21.24 21.55
CA GLN A 560 1.41 -20.89 21.81
C GLN A 560 1.23 -19.39 22.11
N TRP A 561 2.13 -18.79 22.90
CA TRP A 561 1.99 -17.47 23.48
C TRP A 561 2.98 -16.48 22.88
N SER A 562 2.47 -15.38 22.36
CA SER A 562 3.27 -14.22 21.95
C SER A 562 2.65 -12.94 22.50
N PHE A 563 3.50 -12.03 22.93
CA PHE A 563 3.15 -10.73 23.50
C PHE A 563 3.86 -9.63 22.74
N LYS A 564 3.18 -8.50 22.56
CA LYS A 564 3.78 -7.27 22.05
C LYS A 564 3.30 -6.11 22.92
N SER A 565 4.23 -5.31 23.39
CA SER A 565 3.93 -4.09 24.15
C SER A 565 4.52 -2.89 23.41
N ARG A 566 3.77 -1.81 23.32
CA ARG A 566 4.25 -0.56 22.71
C ARG A 566 3.89 0.62 23.60
N PHE A 567 4.86 1.50 23.74
CA PHE A 567 4.68 2.84 24.25
C PHE A 567 5.04 3.84 23.17
N GLU A 568 4.19 4.84 22.97
CA GLU A 568 4.44 5.92 22.02
C GLU A 568 4.10 7.26 22.62
N TRP A 569 4.98 8.24 22.37
CA TRP A 569 4.84 9.62 22.80
C TRP A 569 5.07 10.56 21.62
N VAL A 570 4.13 11.47 21.43
CA VAL A 570 4.14 12.48 20.36
C VAL A 570 4.10 13.88 20.99
N ASN A 571 4.98 14.74 20.52
CA ASN A 571 4.93 16.18 20.73
C ASN A 571 4.74 16.88 19.40
N HIS A 572 3.67 17.62 19.27
CA HIS A 572 3.37 18.44 18.11
C HIS A 572 3.38 19.91 18.50
N PHE A 573 4.09 20.73 17.72
CA PHE A 573 4.14 22.17 17.87
C PHE A 573 3.63 22.85 16.61
N TYR A 574 2.68 23.74 16.75
CA TYR A 574 2.22 24.63 15.70
C TYR A 574 2.62 26.07 16.11
N GLY A 575 3.74 26.59 15.58
CA GLY A 575 4.39 27.74 16.17
C GLY A 575 4.71 27.48 17.64
N ASP A 576 4.15 28.30 18.51
CA ASP A 576 4.33 28.20 19.98
C ASP A 576 3.30 27.28 20.66
N THR A 577 2.23 26.89 19.95
CA THR A 577 1.19 26.00 20.49
C THR A 577 1.68 24.55 20.53
N LYS A 578 1.74 23.97 21.72
CA LYS A 578 2.15 22.59 21.96
C LYS A 578 0.93 21.70 22.14
N SER A 579 0.98 20.50 21.57
CA SER A 579 0.04 19.41 21.79
C SER A 579 0.80 18.11 22.05
N VAL A 580 0.33 17.32 22.98
CA VAL A 580 0.98 16.05 23.38
C VAL A 580 0.03 14.90 23.15
N GLY A 581 0.57 13.76 22.74
CA GLY A 581 -0.15 12.49 22.64
C GLY A 581 0.67 11.37 23.27
N ILE A 582 0.00 10.48 23.99
CA ILE A 582 0.59 9.31 24.61
C ILE A 582 -0.30 8.10 24.30
N MET A 583 0.31 6.98 23.99
CA MET A 583 -0.38 5.71 23.82
C MET A 583 0.45 4.58 24.39
N PHE A 584 -0.24 3.66 25.05
CA PHE A 584 0.31 2.35 25.42
C PHE A 584 -0.63 1.27 24.92
N PHE A 585 -0.10 0.19 24.35
CA PHE A 585 -0.90 -1.00 24.08
C PHE A 585 -0.17 -2.29 24.44
N GLN A 586 -0.98 -3.31 24.71
CA GLN A 586 -0.58 -4.69 24.88
C GLN A 586 -1.33 -5.57 23.90
N ASP A 587 -0.59 -6.28 23.04
CA ASP A 587 -1.13 -7.35 22.20
C ASP A 587 -0.84 -8.71 22.81
N LEU A 588 -1.78 -9.60 22.58
CA LEU A 588 -1.69 -11.01 22.96
C LEU A 588 -2.04 -11.86 21.72
N LYS A 589 -1.23 -12.85 21.42
CA LYS A 589 -1.54 -13.92 20.48
C LYS A 589 -1.46 -15.25 21.22
N TYR A 590 -2.55 -16.01 21.16
CA TYR A 590 -2.62 -17.34 21.78
C TYR A 590 -3.08 -18.37 20.78
N ARG A 591 -2.30 -19.42 20.57
CA ARG A 591 -2.62 -20.55 19.71
C ARG A 591 -2.94 -21.78 20.55
N LEU A 592 -4.10 -22.38 20.34
CA LEU A 592 -4.49 -23.60 21.00
C LEU A 592 -3.77 -24.81 20.38
N ASN A 593 -3.34 -25.79 21.22
CA ASN A 593 -2.63 -26.97 20.72
C ASN A 593 -3.53 -28.04 20.14
N LYS A 594 -4.74 -28.20 20.68
CA LYS A 594 -5.66 -29.28 20.33
C LYS A 594 -6.67 -28.88 19.23
N ILE A 595 -6.87 -27.61 19.03
CA ILE A 595 -7.82 -27.04 18.09
C ILE A 595 -7.06 -26.03 17.24
N PRO A 596 -7.22 -26.01 15.91
CA PRO A 596 -6.52 -25.07 15.04
C PRO A 596 -7.13 -23.65 15.15
N LEU A 597 -7.22 -23.15 16.39
CA LEU A 597 -7.74 -21.83 16.74
C LEU A 597 -6.60 -20.95 17.25
N THR A 598 -6.48 -19.77 16.65
CA THR A 598 -5.59 -18.70 17.12
C THR A 598 -6.43 -17.52 17.56
N ILE A 599 -6.15 -17.00 18.75
CA ILE A 599 -6.81 -15.84 19.34
C ILE A 599 -5.82 -14.70 19.36
N TYR A 600 -6.23 -13.53 18.83
CA TYR A 600 -5.49 -12.28 18.91
C TYR A 600 -6.30 -11.30 19.74
N GLY A 601 -5.65 -10.51 20.55
CA GLY A 601 -6.29 -9.46 21.33
C GLY A 601 -5.38 -8.26 21.50
N ARG A 602 -5.96 -7.07 21.51
CA ARG A 602 -5.30 -5.81 21.89
C ARG A 602 -6.10 -5.10 22.95
N TYR A 603 -5.37 -4.52 23.90
CA TYR A 603 -5.88 -3.49 24.77
C TYR A 603 -4.95 -2.27 24.68
N ALA A 604 -5.47 -1.14 24.27
CA ALA A 604 -4.74 0.10 24.11
C ALA A 604 -5.41 1.23 24.89
N ILE A 605 -4.61 2.04 25.55
CA ILE A 605 -5.02 3.27 26.23
C ILE A 605 -4.31 4.42 25.54
N PHE A 606 -5.04 5.47 25.22
CA PHE A 606 -4.49 6.67 24.60
C PHE A 606 -5.07 7.95 25.18
N ASP A 607 -4.24 8.98 25.21
CA ASP A 607 -4.59 10.32 25.64
C ASP A 607 -3.83 11.33 24.77
N THR A 608 -4.57 12.13 23.98
CA THR A 608 -3.99 13.16 23.12
C THR A 608 -4.75 14.45 23.28
N ASP A 609 -4.03 15.57 23.35
CA ASP A 609 -4.64 16.89 23.53
C ASP A 609 -5.62 17.23 22.40
N ASN A 610 -5.26 16.86 21.17
CA ASN A 610 -6.08 17.11 19.97
C ASN A 610 -5.67 16.18 18.81
N ASN A 611 -6.30 16.38 17.65
CA ASN A 611 -6.03 15.60 16.45
C ASN A 611 -4.61 15.81 15.86
N ASP A 612 -3.93 16.92 16.15
CA ASP A 612 -2.57 17.18 15.66
C ASP A 612 -1.54 16.25 16.33
N ALA A 613 -1.79 15.86 17.59
CA ALA A 613 -0.96 14.92 18.34
C ALA A 613 -1.41 13.44 18.20
N ARG A 614 -2.27 13.13 17.19
CA ARG A 614 -2.75 11.76 16.95
C ARG A 614 -1.61 10.77 16.71
N ILE A 615 -1.85 9.55 17.12
CA ILE A 615 -0.91 8.43 17.01
C ILE A 615 -1.51 7.37 16.07
N TYR A 616 -0.68 6.75 15.26
CA TYR A 616 -1.07 5.66 14.38
C TYR A 616 -0.42 4.36 14.81
N ALA A 617 -1.19 3.29 14.89
CA ALA A 617 -0.65 1.98 15.20
C ALA A 617 -1.30 0.89 14.33
N TYR A 618 -0.47 0.04 13.77
CA TYR A 618 -0.93 -1.15 13.06
C TYR A 618 -1.68 -2.09 14.02
N GLU A 619 -2.79 -2.66 13.56
CA GLU A 619 -3.58 -3.69 14.23
C GLU A 619 -3.61 -4.97 13.39
N ASN A 620 -3.48 -6.14 14.05
CA ASN A 620 -3.77 -7.39 13.38
C ASN A 620 -5.24 -7.42 12.94
N ASP A 621 -5.47 -7.69 11.66
CA ASP A 621 -6.80 -7.71 11.06
C ASP A 621 -6.99 -8.98 10.20
N LEU A 622 -8.10 -9.10 9.52
CA LEU A 622 -8.40 -10.20 8.61
C LEU A 622 -7.34 -10.28 7.51
N LEU A 623 -7.15 -11.45 6.95
CA LEU A 623 -6.16 -11.65 5.87
C LEU A 623 -6.42 -10.69 4.70
N GLY A 624 -5.41 -9.90 4.32
CA GLY A 624 -5.52 -8.90 3.25
C GLY A 624 -6.27 -7.62 3.66
N VAL A 625 -6.51 -7.39 4.95
CA VAL A 625 -6.96 -6.10 5.49
C VAL A 625 -5.82 -5.46 6.26
N PHE A 626 -5.49 -4.22 5.89
CA PHE A 626 -4.44 -3.46 6.57
C PHE A 626 -5.10 -2.38 7.40
N SER A 627 -5.03 -2.53 8.72
CA SER A 627 -5.66 -1.62 9.66
C SER A 627 -4.61 -0.82 10.41
N ILE A 628 -4.59 0.50 10.19
CA ILE A 628 -3.70 1.46 10.88
C ILE A 628 -4.56 2.61 11.41
N PRO A 629 -5.44 2.33 12.40
CA PRO A 629 -6.32 3.36 12.92
C PRO A 629 -5.53 4.48 13.59
N SER A 630 -6.11 5.68 13.54
CA SER A 630 -5.63 6.83 14.28
C SER A 630 -6.23 6.83 15.70
N TYR A 631 -5.36 7.03 16.68
CA TYR A 631 -5.69 7.19 18.08
C TYR A 631 -5.60 8.67 18.44
N PHE A 632 -6.73 9.29 18.74
CA PHE A 632 -6.81 10.72 19.08
C PHE A 632 -7.90 10.97 20.11
N TYR A 633 -7.81 12.08 20.83
CA TYR A 633 -8.53 12.38 22.06
C TYR A 633 -8.13 11.45 23.21
N LYS A 634 -9.04 11.11 24.10
CA LYS A 634 -8.81 10.24 25.25
C LYS A 634 -9.72 9.03 25.22
N GLY A 635 -9.16 7.84 25.34
CA GLY A 635 -9.99 6.65 25.30
C GLY A 635 -9.22 5.33 25.36
N ILE A 636 -9.98 4.30 25.06
CA ILE A 636 -9.53 2.90 25.00
C ILE A 636 -9.86 2.33 23.64
N ARG A 637 -8.94 1.52 23.11
CA ARG A 637 -9.17 0.71 21.93
C ARG A 637 -8.91 -0.75 22.27
N THR A 638 -9.90 -1.60 22.00
CA THR A 638 -9.79 -3.03 22.23
C THR A 638 -10.24 -3.79 20.99
N TYR A 639 -9.56 -4.88 20.65
CA TYR A 639 -10.08 -5.86 19.72
C TYR A 639 -9.80 -7.29 20.20
N ILE A 640 -10.66 -8.21 19.75
CA ILE A 640 -10.46 -9.65 19.83
C ILE A 640 -10.70 -10.21 18.42
N MET A 641 -9.75 -11.00 17.93
CA MET A 641 -9.87 -11.70 16.66
C MET A 641 -9.63 -13.19 16.84
N LEU A 642 -10.50 -14.00 16.30
CA LEU A 642 -10.41 -15.45 16.25
C LEU A 642 -10.08 -15.87 14.82
N LYS A 643 -9.05 -16.69 14.65
CA LYS A 643 -8.71 -17.35 13.39
C LYS A 643 -8.82 -18.85 13.58
N TYR A 644 -9.62 -19.51 12.74
CA TYR A 644 -9.84 -20.94 12.78
C TYR A 644 -9.56 -21.59 11.43
N ASP A 645 -8.59 -22.49 11.38
CA ASP A 645 -8.08 -23.13 10.15
C ASP A 645 -8.56 -24.60 10.12
N VAL A 646 -9.39 -24.98 9.11
CA VAL A 646 -9.92 -26.34 8.98
C VAL A 646 -9.75 -26.85 7.55
N GLY A 647 -8.74 -27.68 7.33
CA GLY A 647 -8.47 -28.24 6.01
C GLY A 647 -8.26 -27.11 4.98
N ASN A 648 -9.16 -27.02 4.03
CA ASN A 648 -9.10 -26.02 2.96
C ASN A 648 -9.87 -24.71 3.29
N LEU A 649 -10.43 -24.61 4.49
CA LEU A 649 -11.24 -23.47 4.93
C LEU A 649 -10.54 -22.75 6.09
N ASP A 650 -10.40 -21.44 5.96
CA ASP A 650 -9.94 -20.58 7.02
C ASP A 650 -11.04 -19.57 7.37
N PHE A 651 -11.34 -19.40 8.64
CA PHE A 651 -12.36 -18.50 9.15
C PHE A 651 -11.73 -17.45 10.07
N TRP A 652 -12.21 -16.23 9.96
CA TRP A 652 -11.86 -15.13 10.87
C TRP A 652 -13.14 -14.47 11.39
N LEU A 653 -13.13 -14.16 12.67
CA LEU A 653 -14.09 -13.30 13.33
C LEU A 653 -13.31 -12.23 14.09
N ARG A 654 -13.55 -10.96 13.82
CA ARG A 654 -12.99 -9.85 14.59
C ARG A 654 -14.10 -8.98 15.14
N TRP A 655 -14.00 -8.67 16.41
CA TRP A 655 -14.76 -7.64 17.10
C TRP A 655 -13.81 -6.60 17.62
N ASP A 656 -14.11 -5.33 17.39
CA ASP A 656 -13.29 -4.22 17.87
C ASP A 656 -14.15 -3.04 18.32
N ILE A 657 -13.66 -2.28 19.31
CA ILE A 657 -14.31 -1.11 19.88
C ILE A 657 -13.34 0.02 20.15
N PHE A 658 -13.69 1.23 19.73
CA PHE A 658 -13.19 2.48 20.31
C PHE A 658 -14.17 2.99 21.34
N SER A 659 -13.69 3.33 22.55
CA SER A 659 -14.47 3.98 23.61
C SER A 659 -13.75 5.26 24.05
N TYR A 660 -14.38 6.39 23.85
CA TYR A 660 -13.83 7.71 24.15
C TYR A 660 -14.37 8.24 25.50
N ALA A 661 -13.44 8.69 26.36
CA ALA A 661 -13.79 9.18 27.69
C ALA A 661 -14.25 10.65 27.70
N ASN A 662 -13.97 11.41 26.64
CA ASN A 662 -14.19 12.85 26.57
C ASN A 662 -14.94 13.30 25.31
N ARG A 663 -15.79 12.40 24.76
CA ARG A 663 -16.60 12.67 23.56
C ARG A 663 -18.00 12.10 23.73
N ASP A 664 -18.99 12.89 23.31
CA ASP A 664 -20.39 12.48 23.23
C ASP A 664 -20.81 12.17 21.78
N THR A 665 -19.94 12.50 20.82
CA THR A 665 -20.12 12.19 19.40
C THR A 665 -18.82 11.77 18.75
N ILE A 666 -18.86 10.84 17.79
CA ILE A 666 -17.73 10.34 17.02
C ILE A 666 -17.93 10.66 15.55
N SER A 667 -16.87 11.14 14.86
CA SER A 667 -16.92 11.60 13.47
C SER A 667 -17.79 12.86 13.27
N SER A 668 -18.22 13.12 12.03
CA SER A 668 -19.06 14.26 11.68
C SER A 668 -19.87 13.99 10.40
N GLY A 669 -20.90 14.79 10.15
CA GLY A 669 -21.76 14.68 8.98
C GLY A 669 -22.52 13.35 8.96
N LEU A 670 -22.59 12.69 7.78
CA LEU A 670 -23.27 11.41 7.64
C LEU A 670 -22.58 10.25 8.40
N GLU A 671 -21.30 10.38 8.70
CA GLU A 671 -20.52 9.39 9.46
C GLU A 671 -20.63 9.58 10.98
N GLU A 672 -21.36 10.60 11.44
CA GLU A 672 -21.48 10.92 12.86
C GLU A 672 -22.25 9.81 13.62
N ILE A 673 -21.69 9.40 14.75
CA ILE A 673 -22.30 8.46 15.69
C ILE A 673 -22.59 9.23 16.96
N GLN A 674 -23.85 9.19 17.43
CA GLN A 674 -24.23 9.72 18.73
C GLN A 674 -23.77 8.74 19.81
N GLY A 675 -22.90 9.20 20.72
CA GLY A 675 -22.30 8.38 21.75
C GLY A 675 -20.76 8.39 21.73
N SER A 676 -20.17 7.76 22.71
CA SER A 676 -18.74 7.69 22.95
C SER A 676 -18.07 6.40 22.43
N GLU A 677 -18.85 5.50 21.82
CA GLU A 677 -18.37 4.19 21.40
C GLU A 677 -18.60 3.96 19.90
N LYS A 678 -17.64 3.26 19.28
CA LYS A 678 -17.74 2.76 17.92
C LYS A 678 -17.26 1.33 17.88
N THR A 679 -18.20 0.42 17.62
CA THR A 679 -17.97 -1.03 17.58
C THR A 679 -18.05 -1.54 16.15
N THR A 680 -17.08 -2.35 15.74
CA THR A 680 -17.07 -2.97 14.41
C THR A 680 -16.96 -4.49 14.53
N ILE A 681 -17.77 -5.20 13.73
CA ILE A 681 -17.65 -6.65 13.56
C ILE A 681 -17.20 -6.93 12.13
N LYS A 682 -16.21 -7.82 11.99
CA LYS A 682 -15.73 -8.31 10.70
C LYS A 682 -15.72 -9.84 10.70
N LEU A 683 -16.19 -10.41 9.59
CA LEU A 683 -16.18 -11.86 9.33
C LEU A 683 -15.44 -12.11 8.01
N GLN A 684 -14.66 -13.17 7.94
CA GLN A 684 -14.02 -13.59 6.68
C GLN A 684 -13.97 -15.11 6.58
N LEU A 685 -14.23 -15.58 5.36
CA LEU A 685 -14.05 -16.96 4.93
C LEU A 685 -13.05 -16.98 3.77
N LYS A 686 -12.05 -17.84 3.86
CA LYS A 686 -11.16 -18.20 2.75
C LYS A 686 -11.34 -19.70 2.47
N TRP A 687 -11.65 -20.03 1.22
CA TRP A 687 -11.82 -21.39 0.76
C TRP A 687 -10.84 -21.68 -0.38
N ARG A 688 -10.04 -22.73 -0.23
CA ARG A 688 -9.08 -23.23 -1.24
C ARG A 688 -9.57 -24.56 -1.79
N PHE A 689 -9.63 -24.73 -3.11
CA PHE A 689 -10.16 -25.95 -3.75
C PHE A 689 -9.56 -26.22 -5.13
#